data_241542d745bde6706d91cd7b1bee2669
#
_entry.id   241542d745bde6706d91cd7b1bee2669
#
_cell.length_a   1.000
_cell.length_b   1.000
_cell.length_c   1.000
_cell.angle_alpha   90.00
_cell.angle_beta   90.00
_cell.angle_gamma   90.00
#
_symmetry.space_group_name_H-M   'P 1'
#
loop_
_entity.id
_entity.type
_entity.pdbx_description
1 polymer ?
#
loop_
_entity_poly.entity_id
_entity_poly.type
_entity_poly.pdbx_seq_one_letter_code
_entity_poly.pdbx_strand_id
1 'polypeptide(L)'
;VTESAMTNADGTDVPQYRYTAELADRIEGDWQDNWQRWGTFNVPNPVGSLAPADGTPVPEDKMFVQDMFPYPSGEGLHVGHPLGYIATDVYARYFRMTGRNVLHALGFDSFGLPAEQYAVQTGTHPRTRTDANITNFRRQLGRLGLGHDQRRSFSTTDVDFYTWTQWIFLQIYNAWFDKQQNRARPISELVTEFDSGARQVDDGRDWSGLTKTEQAEVIDSHRLVYRADSLVNWCPGLGTVLANEEVTSDGRSERGNFPVFRKRLRQWMMRITAYADRLLEDLDVLDWPDKVKAMQRNWIGRSTGASALFAVGDVDVEVFTTRPDTLFGATYLVLAPEHELVDRVVAANWPAGVDPRWTGGAATPADAVAAYRSAIAAKSDLERQENKAKTGVFLGCYAVNPANSQPVPVFIADYVLLGYGTGAIMAVPGHDQRDWEFAAEFGLPITEVIAGGDVSQEAYTGAGTLVNSGPLDGLDVEEAKQAITARLEADGRGRSRVEYKLRDWLFARQRYWGEPFPIVYDADGCAHPLPDSMLPVELPDIEDYSPVLFDPDSPDSEPSPPLNKAGEWVHVELDLGDGLKPYTRDTNVMPQWAGSSWYELRYADPHNSEQFCAIENETYWMGPRPAEHGPDDPGGVDLYVGGVEHAVLHLLYSRFWHKVLHDLGHVTSREPYRRLVNQGYIQAFAYTDSRGAYVPAADVVERDGRFFLPGSDGEIEVSQEFGKIGKSLKNSISPDEICESYGADTLRVYEMSMGPLEASRPWATKDVVGAHRFLQRVWRLVVDETTGAARASE
;
A
#
# COMPACT_ATOMS: atom_id res chain seq x y z
N VAL A 1 -43.27 35.91 20.33
CA VAL A 1 -43.51 34.58 19.74
C VAL A 1 -43.52 33.64 20.95
N THR A 2 -44.73 33.16 21.34
CA THR A 2 -44.92 32.21 22.45
C THR A 2 -44.35 30.88 22.03
N GLU A 3 -43.23 30.43 22.66
CA GLU A 3 -42.71 29.08 22.55
C GLU A 3 -43.82 28.10 23.00
N SER A 4 -44.19 27.22 22.09
CA SER A 4 -45.12 26.13 22.37
C SER A 4 -44.41 25.11 23.25
N ALA A 5 -44.88 24.93 24.48
CA ALA A 5 -44.38 23.89 25.38
C ALA A 5 -44.58 22.51 24.76
N MET A 6 -43.50 21.72 24.68
CA MET A 6 -43.59 20.31 24.28
C MET A 6 -44.20 19.51 25.42
N THR A 7 -45.18 18.65 25.12
CA THR A 7 -45.80 17.75 26.10
C THR A 7 -45.37 16.30 25.83
N ASN A 8 -45.11 15.53 26.88
CA ASN A 8 -44.87 14.08 26.79
C ASN A 8 -46.18 13.35 26.35
N ALA A 9 -46.03 12.08 25.93
CA ALA A 9 -47.14 11.23 25.52
C ALA A 9 -48.25 11.04 26.64
N ASP A 10 -47.90 11.33 27.90
CA ASP A 10 -48.77 11.29 29.07
C ASP A 10 -49.36 12.65 29.41
N GLY A 11 -49.13 13.71 28.62
CA GLY A 11 -49.67 15.04 28.78
C GLY A 11 -48.95 15.93 29.82
N THR A 12 -47.77 15.52 30.29
CA THR A 12 -46.95 16.36 31.19
C THR A 12 -46.04 17.28 30.40
N ASP A 13 -45.85 18.54 30.82
CA ASP A 13 -44.94 19.48 30.21
C ASP A 13 -43.52 18.99 30.37
N VAL A 14 -42.74 18.93 29.23
CA VAL A 14 -41.32 18.64 29.27
C VAL A 14 -40.61 19.85 29.88
N PRO A 15 -39.77 19.69 30.93
CA PRO A 15 -39.02 20.79 31.49
C PRO A 15 -38.17 21.47 30.39
N GLN A 16 -38.16 22.81 30.38
CA GLN A 16 -37.54 23.64 29.33
C GLN A 16 -36.04 23.33 29.12
N TYR A 17 -35.34 22.93 30.20
CA TYR A 17 -33.92 22.66 30.16
C TYR A 17 -33.60 21.16 30.30
N ARG A 18 -34.54 20.28 29.94
CA ARG A 18 -34.29 18.86 29.84
C ARG A 18 -33.31 18.59 28.71
N TYR A 19 -32.34 17.68 28.94
CA TYR A 19 -31.37 17.26 27.90
C TYR A 19 -32.11 16.49 26.80
N THR A 20 -32.38 17.19 25.69
CA THR A 20 -32.98 16.70 24.45
C THR A 20 -31.95 16.80 23.32
N ALA A 21 -32.25 16.26 22.14
CA ALA A 21 -31.40 16.39 20.96
C ALA A 21 -31.20 17.87 20.58
N GLU A 22 -32.25 18.70 20.64
CA GLU A 22 -32.21 20.13 20.31
C GLU A 22 -31.36 20.93 21.32
N LEU A 23 -31.42 20.57 22.61
CA LEU A 23 -30.57 21.20 23.63
C LEU A 23 -29.13 20.78 23.46
N ALA A 24 -28.87 19.50 23.17
CA ALA A 24 -27.56 18.98 22.91
C ALA A 24 -26.93 19.68 21.69
N ASP A 25 -27.65 19.76 20.56
CA ASP A 25 -27.20 20.41 19.33
C ASP A 25 -26.78 21.87 19.58
N ARG A 26 -27.61 22.64 20.34
CA ARG A 26 -27.28 24.02 20.68
C ARG A 26 -26.04 24.15 21.55
N ILE A 27 -25.93 23.35 22.61
CA ILE A 27 -24.76 23.38 23.52
C ILE A 27 -23.48 22.98 22.77
N GLU A 28 -23.54 21.92 22.00
CA GLU A 28 -22.42 21.40 21.23
C GLU A 28 -21.95 22.42 20.20
N GLY A 29 -22.90 23.05 19.45
CA GLY A 29 -22.57 24.08 18.47
C GLY A 29 -21.95 25.32 19.13
N ASP A 30 -22.56 25.85 20.22
CA ASP A 30 -22.04 27.01 20.97
C ASP A 30 -20.62 26.76 21.48
N TRP A 31 -20.28 25.54 21.95
CA TRP A 31 -18.95 25.21 22.42
C TRP A 31 -17.96 25.01 21.26
N GLN A 32 -18.36 24.40 20.15
CA GLN A 32 -17.52 24.24 18.97
C GLN A 32 -17.11 25.63 18.42
N ASP A 33 -18.06 26.57 18.33
CA ASP A 33 -17.78 27.94 17.92
C ASP A 33 -16.85 28.67 18.90
N ASN A 34 -17.03 28.46 20.21
CA ASN A 34 -16.15 29.04 21.23
C ASN A 34 -14.74 28.47 21.14
N TRP A 35 -14.56 27.16 20.98
CA TRP A 35 -13.25 26.55 20.85
C TRP A 35 -12.51 27.07 19.62
N GLN A 36 -13.22 27.23 18.50
CA GLN A 36 -12.61 27.79 17.28
C GLN A 36 -12.22 29.27 17.51
N ARG A 37 -13.09 30.07 18.09
CA ARG A 37 -12.85 31.49 18.36
C ARG A 37 -11.67 31.71 19.32
N TRP A 38 -11.53 30.86 20.32
CA TRP A 38 -10.47 30.96 21.33
C TRP A 38 -9.18 30.26 20.90
N GLY A 39 -9.19 29.50 19.81
CA GLY A 39 -8.07 28.70 19.39
C GLY A 39 -7.71 27.63 20.42
N THR A 40 -8.70 27.04 21.10
CA THR A 40 -8.51 26.12 22.23
C THR A 40 -7.60 24.95 21.91
N PHE A 41 -7.60 24.49 20.68
CA PHE A 41 -6.82 23.34 20.20
C PHE A 41 -5.59 23.76 19.37
N ASN A 42 -5.36 25.05 19.25
CA ASN A 42 -4.18 25.56 18.55
C ASN A 42 -2.91 25.27 19.35
N VAL A 43 -1.89 24.73 18.68
CA VAL A 43 -0.62 24.40 19.30
C VAL A 43 0.54 25.12 18.63
N PRO A 44 1.52 25.65 19.42
CA PRO A 44 2.65 26.36 18.87
C PRO A 44 3.72 25.39 18.35
N ASN A 45 4.49 25.88 17.37
CA ASN A 45 5.73 25.31 16.89
C ASN A 45 6.94 26.03 17.48
N PRO A 46 8.13 25.41 17.51
CA PRO A 46 9.39 26.08 17.83
C PRO A 46 9.71 27.27 16.91
N VAL A 47 9.48 27.11 15.61
CA VAL A 47 9.80 28.12 14.58
C VAL A 47 8.65 28.25 13.54
N GLY A 48 8.75 29.28 12.71
CA GLY A 48 7.83 29.49 11.58
C GLY A 48 6.55 30.23 11.98
N SER A 49 5.55 30.18 11.10
CA SER A 49 4.30 30.94 11.23
C SER A 49 3.43 30.54 12.42
N LEU A 50 3.64 29.34 12.97
CA LEU A 50 2.92 28.84 14.15
C LEU A 50 3.73 28.96 15.44
N ALA A 51 4.91 29.60 15.41
CA ALA A 51 5.66 29.93 16.63
C ALA A 51 4.96 31.02 17.44
N PRO A 52 5.14 31.06 18.79
CA PRO A 52 4.58 32.12 19.61
C PRO A 52 5.11 33.51 19.18
N ALA A 53 4.19 34.43 18.89
CA ALA A 53 4.54 35.77 18.38
C ALA A 53 5.33 36.61 19.39
N ASP A 54 5.23 36.31 20.67
CA ASP A 54 5.95 37.00 21.77
C ASP A 54 7.33 36.36 22.08
N GLY A 55 7.70 35.32 21.32
CA GLY A 55 8.95 34.57 21.53
C GLY A 55 8.95 33.66 22.77
N THR A 56 7.80 33.40 23.37
CA THR A 56 7.69 32.42 24.47
C THR A 56 8.16 31.05 23.99
N PRO A 57 9.04 30.36 24.71
CA PRO A 57 9.44 28.99 24.34
C PRO A 57 8.23 28.04 24.34
N VAL A 58 8.20 27.11 23.39
CA VAL A 58 7.20 26.03 23.39
C VAL A 58 7.41 25.09 24.59
N PRO A 59 6.36 24.45 25.11
CA PRO A 59 6.49 23.47 26.18
C PRO A 59 7.42 22.31 25.79
N GLU A 60 8.33 21.91 26.69
CA GLU A 60 9.20 20.75 26.44
C GLU A 60 8.43 19.43 26.38
N ASP A 61 7.42 19.30 27.28
CA ASP A 61 6.53 18.11 27.30
C ASP A 61 5.50 18.23 26.17
N LYS A 62 5.67 17.40 25.16
CA LYS A 62 4.84 17.40 23.95
C LYS A 62 4.32 16.00 23.61
N MET A 63 3.32 15.97 22.75
CA MET A 63 2.80 14.72 22.18
C MET A 63 2.26 14.98 20.77
N PHE A 64 2.59 14.13 19.83
CA PHE A 64 2.00 14.12 18.50
C PHE A 64 1.06 12.92 18.37
N VAL A 65 -0.24 13.20 18.28
CA VAL A 65 -1.31 12.23 18.06
C VAL A 65 -1.84 12.42 16.66
N GLN A 66 -1.97 11.35 15.90
CA GLN A 66 -2.39 11.40 14.52
C GLN A 66 -3.32 10.24 14.17
N ASP A 67 -4.36 10.55 13.40
CA ASP A 67 -5.22 9.58 12.73
C ASP A 67 -4.80 9.41 11.28
N MET A 68 -5.03 8.23 10.70
CA MET A 68 -5.02 8.11 9.25
C MET A 68 -6.12 9.00 8.67
N PHE A 69 -5.72 9.92 7.80
CA PHE A 69 -6.65 10.90 7.25
C PHE A 69 -7.64 10.25 6.26
N PRO A 70 -8.90 10.75 6.20
CA PRO A 70 -9.93 10.14 5.38
C PRO A 70 -9.76 10.48 3.90
N TYR A 71 -10.23 9.55 3.06
CA TYR A 71 -10.51 9.81 1.65
C TYR A 71 -11.92 10.42 1.51
N PRO A 72 -12.07 11.70 1.05
CA PRO A 72 -13.35 12.38 1.00
C PRO A 72 -14.21 11.86 -0.16
N SER A 73 -15.03 10.84 0.10
CA SER A 73 -15.97 10.27 -0.85
C SER A 73 -17.31 11.01 -0.88
N GLY A 74 -18.06 10.92 -2.00
CA GLY A 74 -19.25 11.72 -2.27
C GLY A 74 -20.42 11.57 -1.29
N GLU A 75 -20.48 10.50 -0.52
CA GLU A 75 -21.59 10.25 0.41
C GLU A 75 -21.30 10.70 1.85
N GLY A 76 -20.12 11.25 2.14
CA GLY A 76 -19.71 11.66 3.47
C GLY A 76 -19.23 10.50 4.36
N LEU A 77 -19.15 10.77 5.67
CA LEU A 77 -18.75 9.78 6.68
C LEU A 77 -19.89 8.80 6.97
N HIS A 78 -19.55 7.59 7.37
CA HIS A 78 -20.45 6.66 8.08
C HIS A 78 -19.94 6.45 9.52
N VAL A 79 -20.80 5.93 10.41
CA VAL A 79 -20.48 5.75 11.85
C VAL A 79 -19.27 4.85 12.15
N GLY A 80 -18.68 4.19 11.17
CA GLY A 80 -17.44 3.47 11.36
C GLY A 80 -16.17 4.33 11.27
N HIS A 81 -16.22 5.52 10.66
CA HIS A 81 -15.08 6.43 10.58
C HIS A 81 -14.76 7.13 11.90
N PRO A 82 -15.75 7.66 12.65
CA PRO A 82 -15.48 8.42 13.85
C PRO A 82 -14.84 7.63 14.99
N LEU A 83 -14.95 6.32 15.03
CA LEU A 83 -14.44 5.49 16.13
C LEU A 83 -12.97 5.79 16.47
N GLY A 84 -12.08 5.79 15.47
CA GLY A 84 -10.68 6.17 15.64
C GLY A 84 -10.53 7.63 16.06
N TYR A 85 -11.18 8.53 15.34
CA TYR A 85 -11.09 9.99 15.57
C TYR A 85 -11.59 10.44 16.95
N ILE A 86 -12.66 9.82 17.46
CA ILE A 86 -13.14 10.08 18.81
C ILE A 86 -12.16 9.56 19.85
N ALA A 87 -11.59 8.36 19.63
CA ALA A 87 -10.63 7.78 20.57
C ALA A 87 -9.36 8.64 20.68
N THR A 88 -8.79 9.06 19.56
CA THR A 88 -7.61 9.93 19.53
C THR A 88 -7.92 11.32 20.09
N ASP A 89 -9.11 11.88 19.85
CA ASP A 89 -9.53 13.15 20.43
C ASP A 89 -9.65 13.06 21.97
N VAL A 90 -10.24 12.00 22.49
CA VAL A 90 -10.29 11.77 23.95
C VAL A 90 -8.88 11.67 24.53
N TYR A 91 -8.01 10.92 23.88
CA TYR A 91 -6.61 10.75 24.28
C TYR A 91 -5.84 12.09 24.23
N ALA A 92 -5.97 12.84 23.14
CA ALA A 92 -5.35 14.15 22.98
C ALA A 92 -5.83 15.16 24.04
N ARG A 93 -7.14 15.21 24.32
CA ARG A 93 -7.72 16.08 25.38
C ARG A 93 -7.18 15.72 26.76
N TYR A 94 -7.06 14.42 27.08
CA TYR A 94 -6.51 13.99 28.37
C TYR A 94 -5.08 14.53 28.55
N PHE A 95 -4.21 14.40 27.56
CA PHE A 95 -2.83 14.87 27.67
C PHE A 95 -2.74 16.42 27.68
N ARG A 96 -3.61 17.12 26.96
CA ARG A 96 -3.71 18.60 27.10
C ARG A 96 -4.10 19.00 28.51
N MET A 97 -5.07 18.31 29.12
CA MET A 97 -5.48 18.55 30.51
C MET A 97 -4.37 18.27 31.52
N THR A 98 -3.42 17.41 31.20
CA THR A 98 -2.21 17.16 32.02
C THR A 98 -1.06 18.16 31.75
N GLY A 99 -1.25 19.12 30.84
CA GLY A 99 -0.30 20.22 30.57
C GLY A 99 0.63 20.00 29.38
N ARG A 100 0.45 18.92 28.59
CA ARG A 100 1.28 18.66 27.41
C ARG A 100 0.89 19.56 26.22
N ASN A 101 1.89 19.92 25.42
CA ASN A 101 1.67 20.49 24.09
C ASN A 101 1.30 19.38 23.11
N VAL A 102 0.02 19.26 22.73
CA VAL A 102 -0.47 18.13 21.94
C VAL A 102 -0.81 18.56 20.53
N LEU A 103 0.00 18.13 19.55
CA LEU A 103 -0.35 18.23 18.14
C LEU A 103 -1.36 17.14 17.80
N HIS A 104 -2.55 17.53 17.35
CA HIS A 104 -3.59 16.68 16.80
C HIS A 104 -4.25 17.42 15.65
N ALA A 105 -4.11 16.93 14.44
CA ALA A 105 -4.59 17.55 13.21
C ALA A 105 -5.19 16.49 12.27
N LEU A 106 -6.04 16.93 11.36
CA LEU A 106 -6.65 16.07 10.35
C LEU A 106 -6.75 16.80 9.02
N GLY A 107 -6.25 16.18 7.95
CA GLY A 107 -6.35 16.60 6.56
C GLY A 107 -7.17 15.61 5.73
N PHE A 108 -6.97 15.64 4.41
CA PHE A 108 -7.74 14.84 3.46
C PHE A 108 -6.84 14.23 2.39
N ASP A 109 -6.90 12.91 2.23
CA ASP A 109 -6.31 12.22 1.08
C ASP A 109 -7.28 12.30 -0.09
N SER A 110 -6.99 13.16 -1.07
CA SER A 110 -8.03 13.62 -1.98
C SER A 110 -7.75 13.34 -3.46
N PHE A 111 -6.54 12.91 -3.83
CA PHE A 111 -6.28 12.37 -5.16
C PHE A 111 -6.85 10.93 -5.29
N GLY A 112 -7.03 10.46 -6.51
CA GLY A 112 -7.36 9.08 -6.79
C GLY A 112 -8.59 8.85 -7.64
N LEU A 113 -8.86 7.59 -7.86
CA LEU A 113 -9.78 7.08 -8.87
C LEU A 113 -11.26 7.51 -8.74
N PRO A 114 -11.86 7.61 -7.54
CA PRO A 114 -13.30 7.91 -7.47
C PRO A 114 -13.70 9.28 -8.02
N ALA A 115 -12.89 10.31 -7.78
CA ALA A 115 -13.15 11.65 -8.32
C ALA A 115 -12.95 11.69 -9.84
N GLU A 116 -11.94 10.98 -10.33
CA GLU A 116 -11.65 10.85 -11.77
C GLU A 116 -12.75 10.09 -12.50
N GLN A 117 -13.22 8.95 -11.97
CA GLN A 117 -14.34 8.22 -12.59
C GLN A 117 -15.61 9.07 -12.66
N TYR A 118 -15.89 9.87 -11.64
CA TYR A 118 -16.99 10.82 -11.68
C TYR A 118 -16.78 11.87 -12.80
N ALA A 119 -15.56 12.38 -12.94
CA ALA A 119 -15.21 13.32 -14.00
C ALA A 119 -15.39 12.72 -15.40
N VAL A 120 -14.93 11.49 -15.62
CA VAL A 120 -15.14 10.74 -16.87
C VAL A 120 -16.64 10.59 -17.21
N GLN A 121 -17.48 10.31 -16.20
CA GLN A 121 -18.93 10.11 -16.40
C GLN A 121 -19.70 11.41 -16.66
N THR A 122 -19.27 12.52 -16.07
CA THR A 122 -20.05 13.76 -16.02
C THR A 122 -19.44 14.90 -16.84
N GLY A 123 -18.18 14.78 -17.27
CA GLY A 123 -17.39 15.87 -17.88
C GLY A 123 -17.05 17.01 -16.90
N THR A 124 -17.26 16.80 -15.58
CA THR A 124 -16.96 17.83 -14.55
C THR A 124 -15.52 17.65 -14.06
N HIS A 125 -14.79 18.76 -13.90
CA HIS A 125 -13.41 18.69 -13.36
C HIS A 125 -13.36 17.98 -12.01
N PRO A 126 -12.43 17.04 -11.78
CA PRO A 126 -12.37 16.23 -10.53
C PRO A 126 -12.25 17.10 -9.28
N ARG A 127 -11.53 18.22 -9.35
CA ARG A 127 -11.37 19.18 -8.23
C ARG A 127 -12.71 19.67 -7.68
N THR A 128 -13.66 20.03 -8.57
CA THR A 128 -14.97 20.52 -8.15
C THR A 128 -15.69 19.54 -7.24
N ARG A 129 -15.63 18.24 -7.60
CA ARG A 129 -16.25 17.19 -6.78
C ARG A 129 -15.46 16.95 -5.50
N THR A 130 -14.14 16.94 -5.59
CA THR A 130 -13.23 16.78 -4.46
C THR A 130 -13.46 17.87 -3.41
N ASP A 131 -13.49 19.14 -3.81
CA ASP A 131 -13.67 20.27 -2.89
C ASP A 131 -15.06 20.25 -2.22
N ALA A 132 -16.10 19.89 -2.95
CA ALA A 132 -17.44 19.71 -2.39
C ALA A 132 -17.46 18.57 -1.34
N ASN A 133 -16.78 17.47 -1.61
CA ASN A 133 -16.66 16.35 -0.68
C ASN A 133 -15.87 16.74 0.57
N ILE A 134 -14.74 17.43 0.42
CA ILE A 134 -13.94 17.94 1.56
C ILE A 134 -14.78 18.86 2.43
N THR A 135 -15.55 19.76 1.82
CA THR A 135 -16.44 20.67 2.54
C THR A 135 -17.46 19.91 3.38
N ASN A 136 -18.08 18.86 2.81
CA ASN A 136 -19.02 18.03 3.56
C ASN A 136 -18.33 17.26 4.70
N PHE A 137 -17.14 16.68 4.46
CA PHE A 137 -16.38 16.00 5.49
C PHE A 137 -15.97 16.93 6.63
N ARG A 138 -15.51 18.16 6.32
CA ARG A 138 -15.18 19.18 7.33
C ARG A 138 -16.39 19.52 8.19
N ARG A 139 -17.57 19.67 7.57
CA ARG A 139 -18.83 19.91 8.29
C ARG A 139 -19.15 18.75 9.25
N GLN A 140 -19.08 17.51 8.75
CA GLN A 140 -19.38 16.32 9.57
C GLN A 140 -18.39 16.13 10.72
N LEU A 141 -17.08 16.28 10.45
CA LEU A 141 -16.03 16.21 11.48
C LEU A 141 -16.15 17.33 12.51
N GLY A 142 -16.47 18.56 12.05
CA GLY A 142 -16.76 19.70 12.94
C GLY A 142 -17.93 19.40 13.87
N ARG A 143 -19.01 18.81 13.32
CA ARG A 143 -20.21 18.45 14.10
C ARG A 143 -19.92 17.43 15.22
N LEU A 144 -18.91 16.58 15.06
CA LEU A 144 -18.45 15.65 16.10
C LEU A 144 -17.68 16.34 17.24
N GLY A 145 -17.34 17.62 17.10
CA GLY A 145 -16.65 18.40 18.12
C GLY A 145 -15.21 17.93 18.40
N LEU A 146 -14.50 17.46 17.38
CA LEU A 146 -13.11 16.98 17.49
C LEU A 146 -12.15 18.15 17.73
N GLY A 147 -11.18 17.94 18.63
CA GLY A 147 -10.21 18.97 19.06
C GLY A 147 -8.96 19.03 18.19
N HIS A 148 -9.14 19.13 16.87
CA HIS A 148 -8.04 19.29 15.93
C HIS A 148 -7.56 20.75 15.83
N ASP A 149 -6.26 20.96 15.64
CA ASP A 149 -5.71 22.26 15.22
C ASP A 149 -6.02 22.48 13.73
N GLN A 150 -7.10 23.18 13.45
CA GLN A 150 -7.60 23.42 12.08
C GLN A 150 -6.62 24.20 11.19
N ARG A 151 -5.67 24.94 11.77
CA ARG A 151 -4.63 25.66 11.03
C ARG A 151 -3.66 24.70 10.30
N ARG A 152 -3.65 23.42 10.71
CA ARG A 152 -2.76 22.39 10.15
C ARG A 152 -3.48 21.45 9.17
N SER A 153 -4.77 21.72 8.89
CA SER A 153 -5.54 20.92 7.94
C SER A 153 -5.21 21.31 6.50
N PHE A 154 -5.00 20.32 5.66
CA PHE A 154 -4.75 20.46 4.22
C PHE A 154 -5.40 19.29 3.46
N SER A 155 -5.39 19.40 2.13
CA SER A 155 -5.72 18.31 1.22
C SER A 155 -4.49 17.92 0.41
N THR A 156 -4.32 16.65 0.08
CA THR A 156 -3.22 16.21 -0.81
C THR A 156 -3.33 16.82 -2.21
N THR A 157 -4.51 17.34 -2.59
CA THR A 157 -4.75 18.05 -3.85
C THR A 157 -4.41 19.55 -3.80
N ASP A 158 -4.07 20.09 -2.63
CA ASP A 158 -3.62 21.48 -2.52
C ASP A 158 -2.25 21.63 -3.19
N VAL A 159 -2.10 22.68 -4.00
CA VAL A 159 -0.84 22.94 -4.74
C VAL A 159 0.32 23.06 -3.76
N ASP A 160 0.14 23.80 -2.65
CA ASP A 160 1.14 23.98 -1.59
C ASP A 160 1.54 22.67 -0.90
N PHE A 161 0.69 21.64 -0.98
CA PHE A 161 1.03 20.32 -0.46
C PHE A 161 1.79 19.49 -1.49
N TYR A 162 1.24 19.30 -2.69
CA TYR A 162 1.87 18.39 -3.65
C TYR A 162 3.14 18.96 -4.30
N THR A 163 3.39 20.25 -4.21
CA THR A 163 4.70 20.84 -4.50
C THR A 163 5.80 20.09 -3.76
N TRP A 164 5.57 19.80 -2.48
CA TRP A 164 6.53 19.07 -1.64
C TRP A 164 6.53 17.56 -1.90
N THR A 165 5.41 16.97 -2.33
CA THR A 165 5.42 15.60 -2.84
C THR A 165 6.34 15.47 -4.05
N GLN A 166 6.25 16.43 -5.00
CA GLN A 166 7.14 16.49 -6.15
C GLN A 166 8.60 16.71 -5.76
N TRP A 167 8.85 17.59 -4.81
CA TRP A 167 10.20 17.83 -4.30
C TRP A 167 10.79 16.56 -3.66
N ILE A 168 10.05 15.88 -2.79
CA ILE A 168 10.50 14.63 -2.16
C ILE A 168 10.76 13.56 -3.22
N PHE A 169 9.89 13.43 -4.22
CA PHE A 169 10.15 12.55 -5.35
C PHE A 169 11.50 12.85 -6.02
N LEU A 170 11.83 14.13 -6.25
CA LEU A 170 13.12 14.53 -6.81
C LEU A 170 14.31 14.19 -5.90
N GLN A 171 14.16 14.28 -4.57
CA GLN A 171 15.21 13.83 -3.64
C GLN A 171 15.46 12.33 -3.78
N ILE A 172 14.39 11.51 -3.87
CA ILE A 172 14.50 10.06 -4.06
C ILE A 172 15.06 9.72 -5.45
N TYR A 173 14.62 10.43 -6.50
CA TYR A 173 15.15 10.26 -7.86
C TYR A 173 16.66 10.58 -7.94
N ASN A 174 17.11 11.63 -7.25
CA ASN A 174 18.51 12.03 -7.19
C ASN A 174 19.31 11.29 -6.11
N ALA A 175 18.84 10.14 -5.66
CA ALA A 175 19.50 9.28 -4.68
C ALA A 175 19.74 7.86 -5.22
N TRP A 176 20.75 7.21 -4.64
CA TRP A 176 21.05 5.80 -4.85
C TRP A 176 21.31 5.12 -3.52
N PHE A 177 21.14 3.81 -3.41
CA PHE A 177 21.39 3.07 -2.18
C PHE A 177 22.81 2.50 -2.16
N ASP A 178 23.64 3.01 -1.24
CA ASP A 178 24.96 2.48 -0.99
C ASP A 178 24.88 1.27 -0.06
N LYS A 179 25.03 0.08 -0.63
CA LYS A 179 25.00 -1.19 0.12
C LYS A 179 26.09 -1.32 1.18
N GLN A 180 27.26 -0.65 0.98
CA GLN A 180 28.37 -0.72 1.93
C GLN A 180 28.08 0.14 3.15
N GLN A 181 27.47 1.32 2.95
CA GLN A 181 27.06 2.22 4.02
C GLN A 181 25.66 1.94 4.55
N ASN A 182 24.91 1.04 3.91
CA ASN A 182 23.52 0.68 4.23
C ASN A 182 22.58 1.91 4.32
N ARG A 183 22.71 2.86 3.38
CA ARG A 183 21.92 4.11 3.35
C ARG A 183 21.82 4.69 1.94
N ALA A 184 20.82 5.57 1.73
CA ALA A 184 20.77 6.39 0.54
C ALA A 184 21.86 7.47 0.59
N ARG A 185 22.37 7.81 -0.60
CA ARG A 185 23.34 8.89 -0.85
C ARG A 185 22.94 9.64 -2.13
N PRO A 186 23.31 10.93 -2.27
CA PRO A 186 23.10 11.69 -3.50
C PRO A 186 23.77 11.05 -4.72
N ILE A 187 23.12 11.09 -5.86
CA ILE A 187 23.68 10.60 -7.14
C ILE A 187 24.98 11.32 -7.53
N SER A 188 25.13 12.59 -7.16
CA SER A 188 26.37 13.35 -7.40
C SER A 188 27.60 12.71 -6.75
N GLU A 189 27.43 12.05 -5.61
CA GLU A 189 28.51 11.31 -4.96
C GLU A 189 28.86 10.04 -5.74
N LEU A 190 27.88 9.32 -6.26
CA LEU A 190 28.11 8.17 -7.13
C LEU A 190 28.87 8.55 -8.40
N VAL A 191 28.46 9.65 -9.05
CA VAL A 191 29.16 10.18 -10.24
C VAL A 191 30.61 10.52 -9.88
N THR A 192 30.85 11.17 -8.75
CA THR A 192 32.21 11.47 -8.27
C THR A 192 33.06 10.20 -8.03
N GLU A 193 32.45 9.13 -7.51
CA GLU A 193 33.14 7.84 -7.33
C GLU A 193 33.52 7.20 -8.68
N PHE A 194 32.67 7.28 -9.70
CA PHE A 194 32.99 6.81 -11.05
C PHE A 194 34.08 7.69 -11.70
N ASP A 195 33.94 9.00 -11.65
CA ASP A 195 34.91 9.95 -12.25
C ASP A 195 36.31 9.83 -11.65
N SER A 196 36.39 9.57 -10.35
CA SER A 196 37.67 9.37 -9.65
C SER A 196 38.24 7.93 -9.79
N GLY A 197 37.48 7.00 -10.35
CA GLY A 197 37.85 5.58 -10.42
C GLY A 197 37.75 4.83 -9.08
N ALA A 198 37.17 5.46 -8.05
CA ALA A 198 36.91 4.80 -6.75
C ALA A 198 35.85 3.68 -6.87
N ARG A 199 34.99 3.79 -7.86
CA ARG A 199 34.01 2.75 -8.22
C ARG A 199 34.19 2.35 -9.69
N GLN A 200 34.04 1.07 -9.95
CA GLN A 200 33.99 0.53 -11.31
C GLN A 200 32.55 0.29 -11.73
N VAL A 201 32.29 0.34 -13.04
CA VAL A 201 30.99 -0.04 -13.60
C VAL A 201 30.79 -1.54 -13.40
N ASP A 202 29.58 -1.95 -12.99
CA ASP A 202 29.29 -3.32 -12.58
C ASP A 202 29.56 -4.37 -13.69
N ASP A 203 29.47 -3.98 -14.96
CA ASP A 203 29.75 -4.82 -16.13
C ASP A 203 31.23 -4.78 -16.58
N GLY A 204 32.09 -4.07 -15.87
CA GLY A 204 33.51 -3.97 -16.12
C GLY A 204 33.91 -3.02 -17.23
N ARG A 205 32.97 -2.26 -17.84
CA ARG A 205 33.29 -1.21 -18.82
C ARG A 205 34.07 -0.06 -18.15
N ASP A 206 34.93 0.60 -18.92
CA ASP A 206 35.62 1.79 -18.45
C ASP A 206 34.69 3.00 -18.49
N TRP A 207 34.39 3.58 -17.32
CA TRP A 207 33.55 4.77 -17.19
C TRP A 207 33.94 5.94 -18.08
N SER A 208 35.25 6.22 -18.19
CA SER A 208 35.77 7.33 -18.98
C SER A 208 35.62 7.14 -20.49
N GLY A 209 35.43 5.90 -20.92
CA GLY A 209 35.22 5.54 -22.33
C GLY A 209 33.75 5.51 -22.77
N LEU A 210 32.82 5.62 -21.82
CA LEU A 210 31.39 5.62 -22.11
C LEU A 210 30.92 6.96 -22.70
N THR A 211 29.95 6.88 -23.61
CA THR A 211 29.20 8.05 -24.08
C THR A 211 28.33 8.60 -22.94
N LYS A 212 27.90 9.86 -23.07
CA LYS A 212 26.99 10.47 -22.08
C LYS A 212 25.70 9.68 -21.86
N THR A 213 25.15 9.10 -22.91
CA THR A 213 23.95 8.26 -22.86
C THR A 213 24.23 6.98 -22.06
N GLU A 214 25.34 6.30 -22.34
CA GLU A 214 25.73 5.10 -21.59
C GLU A 214 26.05 5.41 -20.12
N GLN A 215 26.68 6.55 -19.83
CA GLN A 215 26.89 7.02 -18.47
C GLN A 215 25.55 7.24 -17.75
N ALA A 216 24.57 7.88 -18.43
CA ALA A 216 23.24 8.10 -17.88
C ALA A 216 22.53 6.76 -17.59
N GLU A 217 22.63 5.77 -18.48
CA GLU A 217 22.08 4.43 -18.28
C GLU A 217 22.70 3.72 -17.06
N VAL A 218 24.04 3.83 -16.89
CA VAL A 218 24.72 3.28 -15.71
C VAL A 218 24.22 3.96 -14.44
N ILE A 219 24.12 5.29 -14.42
CA ILE A 219 23.62 6.04 -13.27
C ILE A 219 22.17 5.63 -12.96
N ASP A 220 21.29 5.55 -13.96
CA ASP A 220 19.89 5.19 -13.79
C ASP A 220 19.71 3.76 -13.25
N SER A 221 20.64 2.84 -13.56
CA SER A 221 20.63 1.50 -12.97
C SER A 221 20.83 1.49 -11.45
N HIS A 222 21.41 2.55 -10.87
CA HIS A 222 21.64 2.71 -9.43
C HIS A 222 20.60 3.55 -8.72
N ARG A 223 19.84 4.41 -9.44
CA ARG A 223 18.83 5.29 -8.84
C ARG A 223 17.80 4.54 -8.02
N LEU A 224 17.31 5.17 -6.95
CA LEU A 224 16.17 4.66 -6.19
C LEU A 224 14.85 4.78 -6.97
N VAL A 225 14.77 5.69 -7.94
CA VAL A 225 13.65 5.81 -8.89
C VAL A 225 14.18 5.62 -10.30
N TYR A 226 13.59 4.70 -11.05
CA TYR A 226 14.04 4.35 -12.39
C TYR A 226 12.87 3.95 -13.30
N ARG A 227 13.08 3.94 -14.60
CA ARG A 227 12.11 3.48 -15.60
C ARG A 227 12.47 2.06 -16.05
N ALA A 228 11.45 1.20 -16.10
CA ALA A 228 11.62 -0.17 -16.60
C ALA A 228 10.42 -0.63 -17.41
N ASP A 229 10.66 -1.52 -18.37
CA ASP A 229 9.61 -2.27 -19.05
C ASP A 229 9.18 -3.42 -18.14
N SER A 230 8.11 -3.19 -17.38
CA SER A 230 7.62 -4.10 -16.38
C SER A 230 6.36 -4.81 -16.82
N LEU A 231 6.22 -6.08 -16.43
CA LEU A 231 4.97 -6.80 -16.56
C LEU A 231 4.00 -6.30 -15.48
N VAL A 232 2.96 -5.59 -15.90
CA VAL A 232 2.01 -4.89 -15.02
C VAL A 232 0.61 -5.46 -15.12
N ASN A 233 -0.21 -5.18 -14.10
CA ASN A 233 -1.63 -5.47 -14.11
C ASN A 233 -2.37 -4.34 -14.84
N TRP A 234 -2.66 -4.54 -16.12
CA TRP A 234 -3.40 -3.57 -16.91
C TRP A 234 -4.91 -3.79 -16.78
N CYS A 235 -5.64 -2.74 -16.44
CA CYS A 235 -7.10 -2.76 -16.32
C CYS A 235 -7.72 -1.89 -17.42
N PRO A 236 -8.22 -2.46 -18.54
CA PRO A 236 -8.82 -1.68 -19.63
C PRO A 236 -10.05 -0.90 -19.18
N GLY A 237 -10.86 -1.48 -18.29
CA GLY A 237 -12.07 -0.82 -17.77
C GLY A 237 -11.80 0.44 -16.93
N LEU A 238 -10.59 0.57 -16.38
CA LEU A 238 -10.13 1.75 -15.63
C LEU A 238 -9.11 2.58 -16.44
N GLY A 239 -8.60 2.04 -17.56
CA GLY A 239 -7.60 2.70 -18.40
C GLY A 239 -6.26 2.95 -17.72
N THR A 240 -5.88 2.14 -16.73
CA THR A 240 -4.66 2.35 -15.93
C THR A 240 -4.07 1.02 -15.46
N VAL A 241 -2.81 1.06 -15.07
CA VAL A 241 -2.17 -0.04 -14.35
C VAL A 241 -2.62 -0.06 -12.89
N LEU A 242 -2.65 -1.26 -12.32
CA LEU A 242 -2.98 -1.50 -10.92
C LEU A 242 -1.80 -2.15 -10.21
N ALA A 243 -1.54 -1.74 -8.98
CA ALA A 243 -0.64 -2.48 -8.11
C ALA A 243 -1.27 -3.83 -7.72
N ASN A 244 -0.46 -4.78 -7.23
CA ASN A 244 -0.96 -6.12 -6.90
C ASN A 244 -2.07 -6.09 -5.85
N GLU A 245 -1.99 -5.19 -4.91
CA GLU A 245 -2.97 -4.95 -3.85
C GLU A 245 -4.30 -4.33 -4.33
N GLU A 246 -4.34 -3.79 -5.55
CA GLU A 246 -5.54 -3.24 -6.19
C GLU A 246 -6.27 -4.30 -7.05
N VAL A 247 -5.75 -5.54 -7.08
CA VAL A 247 -6.31 -6.66 -7.84
C VAL A 247 -6.82 -7.71 -6.87
N THR A 248 -8.08 -8.10 -7.04
CA THR A 248 -8.74 -9.12 -6.23
C THR A 248 -8.24 -10.53 -6.58
N SER A 249 -8.53 -11.50 -5.74
CA SER A 249 -8.11 -12.89 -5.92
C SER A 249 -8.63 -13.55 -7.20
N ASP A 250 -9.71 -13.04 -7.76
CA ASP A 250 -10.31 -13.52 -9.01
C ASP A 250 -9.81 -12.75 -10.26
N GLY A 251 -8.69 -12.01 -10.13
CA GLY A 251 -8.06 -11.33 -11.27
C GLY A 251 -8.81 -10.10 -11.78
N ARG A 252 -9.56 -9.44 -10.90
CA ARG A 252 -10.35 -8.26 -11.23
C ARG A 252 -9.88 -7.05 -10.43
N SER A 253 -10.21 -5.86 -10.90
CA SER A 253 -9.95 -4.64 -10.13
C SER A 253 -10.84 -4.58 -8.87
N GLU A 254 -10.27 -4.24 -7.73
CA GLU A 254 -11.02 -4.01 -6.49
C GLU A 254 -12.17 -3.00 -6.70
N ARG A 255 -11.89 -1.96 -7.50
CA ARG A 255 -12.88 -0.95 -7.88
C ARG A 255 -13.41 -1.21 -9.28
N GLY A 256 -14.73 -1.23 -9.42
CA GLY A 256 -15.41 -1.41 -10.70
C GLY A 256 -15.48 -2.85 -11.17
N ASN A 257 -14.80 -3.78 -10.50
CA ASN A 257 -14.82 -5.22 -10.79
C ASN A 257 -14.53 -5.55 -12.28
N PHE A 258 -13.57 -4.83 -12.89
CA PHE A 258 -13.17 -5.03 -14.29
C PHE A 258 -12.09 -6.10 -14.42
N PRO A 259 -12.04 -6.83 -15.54
CA PRO A 259 -10.96 -7.76 -15.84
C PRO A 259 -9.59 -7.05 -15.86
N VAL A 260 -8.58 -7.73 -15.34
CA VAL A 260 -7.19 -7.25 -15.30
C VAL A 260 -6.33 -8.21 -16.12
N PHE A 261 -5.47 -7.67 -16.96
CA PHE A 261 -4.60 -8.42 -17.86
C PHE A 261 -3.13 -8.12 -17.58
N ARG A 262 -2.26 -9.09 -17.84
CA ARG A 262 -0.82 -8.88 -17.80
C ARG A 262 -0.34 -8.23 -19.11
N LYS A 263 0.35 -7.10 -19.00
CA LYS A 263 0.93 -6.39 -20.16
C LYS A 263 2.31 -5.84 -19.79
N ARG A 264 3.27 -5.84 -20.73
CA ARG A 264 4.52 -5.10 -20.57
C ARG A 264 4.29 -3.65 -20.92
N LEU A 265 4.61 -2.76 -19.98
CA LEU A 265 4.55 -1.31 -20.14
C LEU A 265 5.76 -0.67 -19.49
N ARG A 266 6.26 0.42 -20.09
CA ARG A 266 7.32 1.21 -19.50
C ARG A 266 6.77 2.06 -18.36
N GLN A 267 7.30 1.88 -17.14
CA GLN A 267 6.76 2.43 -15.92
C GLN A 267 7.85 3.01 -15.02
N TRP A 268 7.48 4.01 -14.21
CA TRP A 268 8.28 4.42 -13.08
C TRP A 268 8.21 3.39 -11.96
N MET A 269 9.37 3.03 -11.45
CA MET A 269 9.54 2.08 -10.35
C MET A 269 10.32 2.75 -9.22
N MET A 270 9.94 2.49 -7.97
CA MET A 270 10.75 2.86 -6.79
C MET A 270 11.38 1.62 -6.17
N ARG A 271 12.69 1.67 -5.95
CA ARG A 271 13.54 0.57 -5.46
C ARG A 271 13.39 0.37 -3.95
N ILE A 272 12.16 0.14 -3.49
CA ILE A 272 11.86 -0.18 -2.09
C ILE A 272 12.60 -1.44 -1.62
N THR A 273 12.92 -2.36 -2.54
CA THR A 273 13.68 -3.58 -2.25
C THR A 273 15.08 -3.28 -1.72
N ALA A 274 15.67 -2.15 -2.07
CA ALA A 274 16.96 -1.72 -1.52
C ALA A 274 16.93 -1.52 0.00
N TYR A 275 15.75 -1.24 0.56
CA TYR A 275 15.52 -1.04 1.99
C TYR A 275 14.93 -2.25 2.70
N ALA A 276 14.77 -3.39 2.03
CA ALA A 276 14.07 -4.55 2.55
C ALA A 276 14.60 -5.01 3.92
N ASP A 277 15.92 -5.11 4.11
CA ASP A 277 16.52 -5.49 5.39
C ASP A 277 16.26 -4.45 6.48
N ARG A 278 16.45 -3.16 6.20
CA ARG A 278 16.19 -2.07 7.16
C ARG A 278 14.70 -1.97 7.54
N LEU A 279 13.79 -2.20 6.57
CA LEU A 279 12.36 -2.26 6.83
C LEU A 279 11.99 -3.44 7.75
N LEU A 280 12.74 -4.55 7.70
CA LEU A 280 12.55 -5.68 8.60
C LEU A 280 13.16 -5.46 9.98
N GLU A 281 14.42 -5.02 10.03
CA GLU A 281 15.19 -4.84 11.27
C GLU A 281 14.54 -3.79 12.18
N ASP A 282 14.15 -2.65 11.60
CA ASP A 282 13.55 -1.55 12.36
C ASP A 282 12.13 -1.85 12.86
N LEU A 283 11.47 -2.96 12.44
CA LEU A 283 10.21 -3.40 13.05
C LEU A 283 10.36 -3.75 14.53
N ASP A 284 11.56 -4.14 14.96
CA ASP A 284 11.78 -4.61 16.33
C ASP A 284 11.76 -3.45 17.34
N VAL A 285 12.11 -2.24 16.92
CA VAL A 285 12.10 -1.03 17.77
C VAL A 285 10.74 -0.30 17.77
N LEU A 286 9.78 -0.69 16.92
CA LEU A 286 8.46 -0.07 16.85
C LEU A 286 7.49 -0.66 17.89
N ASP A 287 6.70 0.21 18.54
CA ASP A 287 5.57 -0.20 19.40
C ASP A 287 4.30 -0.41 18.55
N TRP A 288 4.35 -1.44 17.70
CA TRP A 288 3.29 -1.79 16.76
C TRP A 288 2.68 -3.15 17.09
N PRO A 289 1.40 -3.38 16.76
CA PRO A 289 0.77 -4.69 16.94
C PRO A 289 1.55 -5.81 16.24
N ASP A 290 1.76 -6.93 16.93
CA ASP A 290 2.49 -8.10 16.39
C ASP A 290 1.91 -8.60 15.07
N LYS A 291 0.59 -8.51 14.91
CA LYS A 291 -0.10 -8.85 13.66
C LYS A 291 0.39 -8.01 12.49
N VAL A 292 0.53 -6.69 12.67
CA VAL A 292 1.03 -5.78 11.62
C VAL A 292 2.49 -6.06 11.31
N LYS A 293 3.32 -6.24 12.36
CA LYS A 293 4.73 -6.63 12.16
C LYS A 293 4.86 -7.94 11.38
N ALA A 294 4.04 -8.93 11.72
CA ALA A 294 4.01 -10.21 11.01
C ALA A 294 3.55 -10.04 9.54
N MET A 295 2.54 -9.20 9.28
CA MET A 295 2.09 -8.91 7.92
C MET A 295 3.21 -8.27 7.10
N GLN A 296 3.94 -7.29 7.63
CA GLN A 296 5.08 -6.68 6.93
C GLN A 296 6.22 -7.65 6.71
N ARG A 297 6.60 -8.46 7.73
CA ARG A 297 7.62 -9.51 7.57
C ARG A 297 7.26 -10.50 6.48
N ASN A 298 6.01 -10.96 6.45
CA ASN A 298 5.53 -11.90 5.44
C ASN A 298 5.47 -11.29 4.03
N TRP A 299 5.10 -10.01 3.94
CA TRP A 299 5.06 -9.28 2.67
C TRP A 299 6.45 -9.05 2.10
N ILE A 300 7.38 -8.61 2.92
CA ILE A 300 8.79 -8.46 2.51
C ILE A 300 9.38 -9.84 2.19
N GLY A 301 9.06 -10.85 2.99
CA GLY A 301 9.34 -12.25 2.68
C GLY A 301 10.80 -12.54 2.43
N ARG A 302 11.68 -12.10 3.35
CA ARG A 302 13.12 -12.38 3.29
C ARG A 302 13.39 -13.87 3.38
N SER A 303 14.09 -14.41 2.41
CA SER A 303 14.48 -15.82 2.31
C SER A 303 15.99 -15.94 2.13
N THR A 304 16.64 -16.73 2.97
CA THR A 304 18.07 -17.06 2.82
C THR A 304 18.19 -18.42 2.19
N GLY A 305 19.06 -18.53 1.20
CA GLY A 305 19.27 -19.77 0.46
C GLY A 305 20.54 -19.73 -0.38
N ALA A 306 20.55 -20.47 -1.47
CA ALA A 306 21.63 -20.47 -2.43
C ALA A 306 21.10 -20.35 -3.86
N SER A 307 21.87 -19.70 -4.74
CA SER A 307 21.71 -19.88 -6.17
C SER A 307 22.50 -21.09 -6.65
N ALA A 308 21.97 -21.78 -7.66
CA ALA A 308 22.62 -22.89 -8.32
C ALA A 308 22.48 -22.75 -9.85
N LEU A 309 23.54 -22.98 -10.59
CA LEU A 309 23.61 -22.87 -12.05
C LEU A 309 23.43 -24.23 -12.70
N PHE A 310 22.33 -24.43 -13.38
CA PHE A 310 22.03 -25.62 -14.18
C PHE A 310 22.39 -25.37 -15.64
N ALA A 311 23.33 -26.14 -16.22
CA ALA A 311 23.74 -25.97 -17.61
C ALA A 311 22.75 -26.62 -18.57
N VAL A 312 22.22 -25.84 -19.54
CA VAL A 312 21.40 -26.31 -20.66
C VAL A 312 22.17 -26.00 -21.95
N GLY A 313 22.95 -26.96 -22.44
CA GLY A 313 23.87 -26.70 -23.53
C GLY A 313 24.93 -25.68 -23.16
N ASP A 314 24.94 -24.54 -23.84
CA ASP A 314 25.85 -23.41 -23.60
C ASP A 314 25.21 -22.30 -22.71
N VAL A 315 24.01 -22.54 -22.19
CA VAL A 315 23.26 -21.59 -21.37
C VAL A 315 23.19 -22.08 -19.93
N ASP A 316 23.58 -21.25 -18.97
CA ASP A 316 23.34 -21.49 -17.55
C ASP A 316 21.98 -20.93 -17.12
N VAL A 317 21.17 -21.78 -16.51
CA VAL A 317 19.90 -21.40 -15.87
C VAL A 317 20.16 -21.24 -14.36
N GLU A 318 20.07 -20.02 -13.84
CA GLU A 318 20.21 -19.75 -12.41
C GLU A 318 18.90 -20.05 -11.68
N VAL A 319 18.99 -20.86 -10.63
CA VAL A 319 17.88 -21.22 -9.74
C VAL A 319 18.19 -20.74 -8.33
N PHE A 320 17.24 -20.09 -7.68
CA PHE A 320 17.30 -19.80 -6.24
C PHE A 320 16.51 -20.85 -5.46
N THR A 321 17.11 -21.36 -4.38
CA THR A 321 16.42 -22.27 -3.46
C THR A 321 16.73 -21.97 -2.00
N THR A 322 15.74 -22.07 -1.13
CA THR A 322 15.91 -22.03 0.34
C THR A 322 16.32 -23.40 0.90
N ARG A 323 16.31 -24.43 0.05
CA ARG A 323 16.62 -25.82 0.39
C ARG A 323 17.76 -26.37 -0.49
N PRO A 324 18.96 -25.73 -0.47
CA PRO A 324 20.08 -26.24 -1.25
C PRO A 324 20.52 -27.66 -0.81
N ASP A 325 20.24 -28.05 0.44
CA ASP A 325 20.44 -29.39 0.98
C ASP A 325 19.77 -30.49 0.14
N THR A 326 18.65 -30.17 -0.53
CA THR A 326 17.90 -31.14 -1.34
C THR A 326 18.33 -31.22 -2.81
N LEU A 327 19.39 -30.53 -3.23
CA LEU A 327 19.81 -30.40 -4.63
C LEU A 327 20.06 -31.74 -5.32
N PHE A 328 20.54 -32.79 -4.58
CA PHE A 328 20.70 -34.14 -5.10
C PHE A 328 19.38 -34.82 -5.47
N GLY A 329 18.25 -34.36 -4.88
CA GLY A 329 16.92 -34.85 -5.17
C GLY A 329 16.17 -34.05 -6.26
N ALA A 330 16.83 -33.07 -6.88
CA ALA A 330 16.24 -32.33 -7.99
C ALA A 330 16.19 -33.23 -9.23
N THR A 331 14.98 -33.57 -9.68
CA THR A 331 14.72 -34.51 -10.77
C THR A 331 14.19 -33.85 -12.04
N TYR A 332 13.80 -32.59 -11.98
CA TYR A 332 13.47 -31.77 -13.14
C TYR A 332 13.64 -30.27 -12.82
N LEU A 333 13.68 -29.45 -13.85
CA LEU A 333 13.78 -27.99 -13.78
C LEU A 333 12.51 -27.38 -14.35
N VAL A 334 12.02 -26.30 -13.76
CA VAL A 334 10.84 -25.60 -14.28
C VAL A 334 11.13 -24.10 -14.40
N LEU A 335 10.85 -23.54 -15.58
CA LEU A 335 10.91 -22.11 -15.85
C LEU A 335 9.49 -21.54 -15.87
N ALA A 336 9.37 -20.27 -15.49
CA ALA A 336 8.16 -19.51 -15.76
C ALA A 336 7.92 -19.45 -17.27
N PRO A 337 6.68 -19.60 -17.74
CA PRO A 337 6.38 -19.60 -19.18
C PRO A 337 6.85 -18.33 -19.92
N GLU A 338 6.89 -17.20 -19.19
CA GLU A 338 7.33 -15.89 -19.69
C GLU A 338 8.83 -15.64 -19.59
N HIS A 339 9.59 -16.60 -19.04
CA HIS A 339 11.04 -16.47 -18.87
C HIS A 339 11.75 -16.35 -20.22
N GLU A 340 12.65 -15.38 -20.36
CA GLU A 340 13.38 -15.09 -21.62
C GLU A 340 14.23 -16.27 -22.13
N LEU A 341 14.75 -17.09 -21.22
CA LEU A 341 15.55 -18.26 -21.59
C LEU A 341 14.72 -19.36 -22.27
N VAL A 342 13.39 -19.39 -22.12
CA VAL A 342 12.52 -20.39 -22.75
C VAL A 342 12.74 -20.42 -24.26
N ASP A 343 12.73 -19.24 -24.90
CA ASP A 343 12.90 -19.11 -26.36
C ASP A 343 14.34 -19.45 -26.83
N ARG A 344 15.32 -19.39 -25.92
CA ARG A 344 16.73 -19.74 -26.22
C ARG A 344 17.02 -21.23 -26.06
N VAL A 345 16.35 -21.91 -25.11
CA VAL A 345 16.64 -23.30 -24.74
C VAL A 345 15.64 -24.30 -25.31
N VAL A 346 14.48 -23.84 -25.84
CA VAL A 346 13.49 -24.73 -26.44
C VAL A 346 14.10 -25.50 -27.63
N ALA A 347 13.98 -26.83 -27.63
CA ALA A 347 14.55 -27.69 -28.70
C ALA A 347 13.72 -27.57 -29.98
N ALA A 348 14.34 -27.74 -31.13
CA ALA A 348 13.68 -27.74 -32.41
C ALA A 348 12.73 -28.96 -32.60
N ASN A 349 13.09 -30.10 -32.03
CA ASN A 349 12.37 -31.36 -32.16
C ASN A 349 12.29 -32.09 -30.82
N TRP A 350 11.29 -32.92 -30.66
CA TRP A 350 11.18 -33.80 -29.49
C TRP A 350 12.32 -34.83 -29.49
N PRO A 351 12.94 -35.14 -28.32
CA PRO A 351 13.87 -36.25 -28.17
C PRO A 351 13.18 -37.59 -28.52
N ALA A 352 13.93 -38.54 -29.02
CA ALA A 352 13.42 -39.88 -29.33
C ALA A 352 12.89 -40.53 -28.03
N GLY A 353 11.64 -41.03 -28.07
CA GLY A 353 11.02 -41.71 -26.94
C GLY A 353 10.47 -40.75 -25.84
N VAL A 354 10.23 -39.47 -26.16
CA VAL A 354 9.61 -38.54 -25.24
C VAL A 354 8.24 -39.09 -24.77
N ASP A 355 7.96 -38.93 -23.47
CA ASP A 355 6.66 -39.30 -22.91
C ASP A 355 5.55 -38.38 -23.50
N PRO A 356 4.48 -38.95 -24.08
CA PRO A 356 3.39 -38.13 -24.64
C PRO A 356 2.75 -37.13 -23.67
N ARG A 357 2.80 -37.42 -22.37
CA ARG A 357 2.29 -36.50 -21.32
C ARG A 357 3.07 -35.17 -21.27
N TRP A 358 4.33 -35.17 -21.75
CA TRP A 358 5.22 -34.02 -21.70
C TRP A 358 5.04 -33.06 -22.87
N THR A 359 4.39 -33.51 -23.95
CA THR A 359 4.35 -32.80 -25.24
C THR A 359 3.19 -31.82 -25.37
N GLY A 360 2.23 -31.85 -24.43
CA GLY A 360 0.99 -31.09 -24.59
C GLY A 360 0.17 -31.44 -25.85
N GLY A 361 0.49 -32.58 -26.50
CA GLY A 361 -0.14 -33.00 -27.75
C GLY A 361 0.37 -32.27 -29.00
N ALA A 362 1.40 -31.43 -28.90
CA ALA A 362 1.94 -30.64 -30.00
C ALA A 362 2.99 -31.42 -30.81
N ALA A 363 3.16 -31.04 -32.08
CA ALA A 363 4.12 -31.69 -32.99
C ALA A 363 5.56 -31.31 -32.64
N THR A 364 5.82 -30.13 -32.17
CA THR A 364 7.15 -29.64 -31.80
C THR A 364 7.14 -28.98 -30.40
N PRO A 365 8.32 -28.90 -29.71
CA PRO A 365 8.44 -28.15 -28.45
C PRO A 365 7.99 -26.70 -28.57
N ALA A 366 8.33 -26.02 -29.65
CA ALA A 366 7.96 -24.61 -29.86
C ALA A 366 6.45 -24.42 -29.98
N ASP A 367 5.74 -25.32 -30.69
CA ASP A 367 4.27 -25.28 -30.78
C ASP A 367 3.64 -25.52 -29.41
N ALA A 368 4.17 -26.44 -28.60
CA ALA A 368 3.71 -26.72 -27.25
C ALA A 368 3.86 -25.49 -26.35
N VAL A 369 5.00 -24.83 -26.39
CA VAL A 369 5.27 -23.57 -25.62
C VAL A 369 4.29 -22.48 -26.03
N ALA A 370 4.09 -22.23 -27.32
CA ALA A 370 3.18 -21.21 -27.83
C ALA A 370 1.72 -21.48 -27.39
N ALA A 371 1.26 -22.73 -27.53
CA ALA A 371 -0.08 -23.13 -27.09
C ALA A 371 -0.26 -22.98 -25.57
N TYR A 372 0.75 -23.37 -24.78
CA TYR A 372 0.71 -23.26 -23.32
C TYR A 372 0.67 -21.80 -22.85
N ARG A 373 1.56 -20.94 -23.40
CA ARG A 373 1.57 -19.51 -23.12
C ARG A 373 0.21 -18.86 -23.42
N SER A 374 -0.41 -19.22 -24.54
CA SER A 374 -1.72 -18.71 -24.91
C SER A 374 -2.82 -19.16 -23.94
N ALA A 375 -2.76 -20.42 -23.48
CA ALA A 375 -3.76 -20.97 -22.55
C ALA A 375 -3.71 -20.34 -21.15
N ILE A 376 -2.54 -19.87 -20.71
CA ILE A 376 -2.37 -19.28 -19.37
C ILE A 376 -2.39 -17.75 -19.37
N ALA A 377 -2.39 -17.10 -20.55
CA ALA A 377 -2.28 -15.64 -20.68
C ALA A 377 -3.35 -14.85 -19.90
N ALA A 378 -4.52 -15.45 -19.69
CA ALA A 378 -5.63 -14.83 -18.97
C ALA A 378 -5.64 -15.14 -17.46
N LYS A 379 -4.74 -16.00 -16.96
CA LYS A 379 -4.70 -16.39 -15.53
C LYS A 379 -3.91 -15.37 -14.72
N SER A 380 -4.45 -14.97 -13.57
CA SER A 380 -3.72 -14.19 -12.58
C SER A 380 -2.64 -15.02 -11.87
N ASP A 381 -1.66 -14.37 -11.25
CA ASP A 381 -0.61 -15.04 -10.47
C ASP A 381 -1.21 -15.89 -9.33
N LEU A 382 -2.29 -15.44 -8.70
CA LEU A 382 -2.95 -16.15 -7.62
C LEU A 382 -3.66 -17.40 -8.15
N GLU A 383 -4.44 -17.29 -9.24
CA GLU A 383 -5.07 -18.45 -9.90
C GLU A 383 -4.03 -19.50 -10.31
N ARG A 384 -2.87 -19.05 -10.78
CA ARG A 384 -1.75 -19.93 -11.13
C ARG A 384 -1.18 -20.65 -9.90
N GLN A 385 -1.06 -19.97 -8.76
CA GLN A 385 -0.56 -20.57 -7.50
C GLN A 385 -1.56 -21.51 -6.85
N GLU A 386 -2.86 -21.19 -6.90
CA GLU A 386 -3.94 -21.98 -6.29
C GLU A 386 -4.46 -23.11 -7.19
N ASN A 387 -4.01 -23.17 -8.46
CA ASN A 387 -4.44 -24.17 -9.41
C ASN A 387 -4.10 -25.59 -8.94
N LYS A 388 -5.13 -26.37 -8.66
CA LYS A 388 -4.98 -27.79 -8.26
C LYS A 388 -4.58 -28.71 -9.41
N ALA A 389 -4.91 -28.33 -10.66
CA ALA A 389 -4.53 -29.10 -11.84
C ALA A 389 -3.07 -28.78 -12.18
N LYS A 390 -2.19 -29.79 -12.14
CA LYS A 390 -0.78 -29.62 -12.49
C LYS A 390 -0.64 -29.65 -14.02
N THR A 391 -0.29 -28.49 -14.59
CA THR A 391 -0.10 -28.33 -16.04
C THR A 391 1.30 -27.84 -16.35
N GLY A 392 1.83 -28.24 -17.49
CA GLY A 392 3.15 -27.84 -17.97
C GLY A 392 3.49 -28.52 -19.28
N VAL A 393 4.56 -28.04 -19.92
CA VAL A 393 5.08 -28.68 -21.14
C VAL A 393 6.61 -28.75 -21.08
N PHE A 394 7.15 -29.82 -21.62
CA PHE A 394 8.60 -30.06 -21.73
C PHE A 394 9.20 -29.20 -22.83
N LEU A 395 10.38 -28.64 -22.62
CA LEU A 395 11.07 -27.80 -23.61
C LEU A 395 11.88 -28.63 -24.65
N GLY A 396 11.86 -29.93 -24.53
CA GLY A 396 12.64 -30.81 -25.40
C GLY A 396 14.15 -30.90 -25.07
N CYS A 397 14.57 -30.24 -23.99
CA CYS A 397 15.98 -30.16 -23.58
C CYS A 397 16.17 -30.61 -22.11
N TYR A 398 17.40 -30.86 -21.73
CA TYR A 398 17.82 -31.31 -20.41
C TYR A 398 18.84 -30.33 -19.81
N ALA A 399 18.71 -30.06 -18.52
CA ALA A 399 19.70 -29.32 -17.73
C ALA A 399 20.60 -30.29 -16.97
N VAL A 400 21.86 -29.89 -16.70
CA VAL A 400 22.79 -30.65 -15.88
C VAL A 400 22.70 -30.16 -14.43
N ASN A 401 22.35 -31.08 -13.53
CA ASN A 401 22.30 -30.77 -12.09
C ASN A 401 23.74 -30.57 -11.57
N PRO A 402 24.08 -29.42 -10.96
CA PRO A 402 25.43 -29.09 -10.53
C PRO A 402 25.95 -29.96 -9.37
N ALA A 403 25.06 -30.63 -8.60
CA ALA A 403 25.47 -31.45 -7.46
C ALA A 403 25.92 -32.84 -7.85
N ASN A 404 25.28 -33.49 -8.86
CA ASN A 404 25.53 -34.90 -9.23
C ASN A 404 25.79 -35.11 -10.72
N SER A 405 25.80 -34.05 -11.54
CA SER A 405 25.99 -34.06 -12.99
C SER A 405 24.95 -34.89 -13.76
N GLN A 406 23.80 -35.16 -13.19
CA GLN A 406 22.72 -35.88 -13.85
C GLN A 406 21.92 -34.95 -14.76
N PRO A 407 21.49 -35.43 -15.96
CA PRO A 407 20.58 -34.65 -16.78
C PRO A 407 19.16 -34.69 -16.21
N VAL A 408 18.53 -33.53 -16.10
CA VAL A 408 17.14 -33.36 -15.64
C VAL A 408 16.33 -32.65 -16.72
N PRO A 409 15.10 -33.09 -17.05
CA PRO A 409 14.27 -32.46 -18.07
C PRO A 409 13.83 -31.05 -17.66
N VAL A 410 13.76 -30.14 -18.64
CA VAL A 410 13.34 -28.73 -18.42
C VAL A 410 11.92 -28.49 -18.90
N PHE A 411 11.07 -28.06 -18.01
CA PHE A 411 9.65 -27.75 -18.26
C PHE A 411 9.37 -26.25 -18.13
N ILE A 412 8.24 -25.82 -18.68
CA ILE A 412 7.52 -24.62 -18.25
C ILE A 412 6.23 -25.05 -17.55
N ALA A 413 5.84 -24.36 -16.50
CA ALA A 413 4.60 -24.60 -15.77
C ALA A 413 4.04 -23.31 -15.15
N ASP A 414 2.73 -23.23 -15.03
CA ASP A 414 2.03 -22.03 -14.58
C ASP A 414 2.22 -21.71 -13.08
N TYR A 415 2.61 -22.69 -12.25
CA TYR A 415 2.89 -22.44 -10.82
C TYR A 415 4.26 -21.77 -10.55
N VAL A 416 5.13 -21.63 -11.57
CA VAL A 416 6.37 -20.86 -11.48
C VAL A 416 6.14 -19.46 -12.03
N LEU A 417 6.43 -18.44 -11.18
CA LEU A 417 6.21 -17.05 -11.54
C LEU A 417 7.51 -16.35 -11.87
N LEU A 418 7.54 -15.58 -12.96
CA LEU A 418 8.74 -14.83 -13.39
C LEU A 418 9.21 -13.83 -12.35
N GLY A 419 8.32 -13.35 -11.53
CA GLY A 419 8.64 -12.30 -10.59
C GLY A 419 9.10 -12.77 -9.21
N TYR A 420 9.35 -14.06 -8.96
CA TYR A 420 9.90 -14.58 -7.72
C TYR A 420 11.20 -15.33 -7.98
N GLY A 421 12.25 -14.95 -7.24
CA GLY A 421 13.60 -15.49 -7.45
C GLY A 421 14.12 -15.19 -8.86
N THR A 422 14.59 -16.23 -9.54
CA THR A 422 15.12 -16.14 -10.91
C THR A 422 14.06 -16.43 -11.99
N GLY A 423 12.79 -16.72 -11.61
CA GLY A 423 11.80 -17.24 -12.55
C GLY A 423 12.05 -18.68 -13.01
N ALA A 424 12.99 -19.37 -12.36
CA ALA A 424 13.30 -20.79 -12.55
C ALA A 424 13.39 -21.48 -11.20
N ILE A 425 12.94 -22.72 -11.12
CA ILE A 425 13.05 -23.55 -9.92
C ILE A 425 13.65 -24.91 -10.23
N MET A 426 14.42 -25.43 -9.29
CA MET A 426 14.72 -26.86 -9.21
C MET A 426 13.56 -27.56 -8.53
N ALA A 427 13.02 -28.60 -9.11
CA ALA A 427 11.92 -29.33 -8.52
C ALA A 427 12.44 -30.58 -7.78
N VAL A 428 12.01 -30.72 -6.53
CA VAL A 428 12.43 -31.76 -5.62
C VAL A 428 11.21 -32.54 -5.13
N PRO A 429 10.68 -33.48 -5.93
CA PRO A 429 9.43 -34.17 -5.61
C PRO A 429 9.44 -34.93 -4.27
N GLY A 430 10.59 -35.41 -3.83
CA GLY A 430 10.72 -36.10 -2.55
C GLY A 430 10.43 -35.20 -1.34
N HIS A 431 10.58 -33.85 -1.49
CA HIS A 431 10.57 -32.91 -0.33
C HIS A 431 9.78 -31.61 -0.57
N ASP A 432 9.07 -31.48 -1.69
CA ASP A 432 8.08 -30.41 -1.96
C ASP A 432 6.80 -31.04 -2.51
N GLN A 433 5.67 -30.77 -1.87
CA GLN A 433 4.39 -31.40 -2.22
C GLN A 433 3.89 -30.98 -3.62
N ARG A 434 4.13 -29.75 -4.05
CA ARG A 434 3.72 -29.27 -5.37
C ARG A 434 4.54 -29.96 -6.46
N ASP A 435 5.83 -30.15 -6.21
CA ASP A 435 6.72 -30.86 -7.11
C ASP A 435 6.39 -32.36 -7.15
N TRP A 436 5.98 -32.93 -6.01
CA TRP A 436 5.53 -34.33 -5.93
C TRP A 436 4.28 -34.56 -6.80
N GLU A 437 3.28 -33.68 -6.67
CA GLU A 437 2.04 -33.76 -7.45
C GLU A 437 2.31 -33.62 -8.96
N PHE A 438 3.19 -32.68 -9.34
CA PHE A 438 3.61 -32.53 -10.74
C PHE A 438 4.39 -33.78 -11.25
N ALA A 439 5.31 -34.29 -10.46
CA ALA A 439 6.09 -35.48 -10.82
C ALA A 439 5.17 -36.71 -10.98
N ALA A 440 4.18 -36.86 -10.11
CA ALA A 440 3.19 -37.95 -10.21
C ALA A 440 2.36 -37.84 -11.51
N GLU A 441 1.88 -36.64 -11.86
CA GLU A 441 1.09 -36.40 -13.09
C GLU A 441 1.92 -36.68 -14.35
N PHE A 442 3.15 -36.19 -14.38
CA PHE A 442 4.03 -36.32 -15.56
C PHE A 442 4.91 -37.59 -15.54
N GLY A 443 4.82 -38.42 -14.51
CA GLY A 443 5.59 -39.67 -14.39
C GLY A 443 7.09 -39.41 -14.28
N LEU A 444 7.49 -38.37 -13.58
CA LEU A 444 8.89 -38.00 -13.33
C LEU A 444 9.44 -38.74 -12.09
N PRO A 445 10.76 -38.96 -12.00
CA PRO A 445 11.37 -39.64 -10.85
C PRO A 445 11.15 -38.85 -9.54
N ILE A 446 10.93 -39.59 -8.46
CA ILE A 446 10.86 -39.04 -7.09
C ILE A 446 11.98 -39.67 -6.28
N THR A 447 12.91 -38.84 -5.79
CA THR A 447 14.12 -39.29 -5.07
C THR A 447 14.07 -38.77 -3.63
N GLU A 448 14.15 -39.72 -2.66
CA GLU A 448 14.31 -39.35 -1.24
C GLU A 448 15.76 -38.91 -0.99
N VAL A 449 15.94 -37.72 -0.41
CA VAL A 449 17.26 -37.20 -0.01
C VAL A 449 17.29 -36.76 1.45
N ILE A 450 16.17 -36.82 2.16
CA ILE A 450 16.05 -36.65 3.61
C ILE A 450 15.26 -37.82 4.14
N ALA A 451 15.87 -38.61 5.00
CA ALA A 451 15.25 -39.78 5.62
C ALA A 451 14.17 -39.38 6.64
N GLY A 452 13.02 -40.07 6.62
CA GLY A 452 12.01 -39.86 7.65
C GLY A 452 10.55 -40.05 7.21
N GLY A 453 10.27 -40.22 5.91
CA GLY A 453 8.93 -40.43 5.37
C GLY A 453 8.89 -41.40 4.21
N ASP A 454 7.70 -41.71 3.71
CA ASP A 454 7.49 -42.54 2.50
C ASP A 454 7.21 -41.63 1.30
N VAL A 455 8.25 -41.22 0.59
CA VAL A 455 8.15 -40.33 -0.58
C VAL A 455 7.36 -40.96 -1.76
N SER A 456 7.02 -42.25 -1.69
CA SER A 456 6.18 -42.88 -2.70
C SER A 456 4.70 -42.51 -2.57
N GLN A 457 4.28 -42.00 -1.42
CA GLN A 457 2.91 -41.63 -1.12
C GLN A 457 2.68 -40.12 -1.13
N GLU A 458 3.63 -39.35 -0.60
CA GLU A 458 3.59 -37.88 -0.49
C GLU A 458 5.02 -37.35 -0.27
N ALA A 459 5.19 -36.03 -0.48
CA ALA A 459 6.50 -35.40 -0.18
C ALA A 459 6.77 -35.37 1.32
N TYR A 460 8.00 -35.69 1.71
CA TYR A 460 8.43 -35.58 3.09
C TYR A 460 9.06 -34.20 3.37
N THR A 461 8.39 -33.36 4.12
CA THR A 461 8.84 -31.99 4.46
C THR A 461 9.41 -31.85 5.87
N GLY A 462 9.54 -32.96 6.61
CA GLY A 462 10.01 -33.00 7.99
C GLY A 462 11.53 -32.86 8.13
N ALA A 463 11.97 -32.85 9.38
CA ALA A 463 13.38 -32.91 9.71
C ALA A 463 13.93 -34.35 9.55
N GLY A 464 15.22 -34.49 9.25
CA GLY A 464 15.86 -35.80 9.06
C GLY A 464 17.33 -35.65 8.72
N THR A 465 18.00 -36.77 8.47
CA THR A 465 19.37 -36.81 7.98
C THR A 465 19.40 -37.02 6.48
N LEU A 466 20.42 -36.49 5.82
CA LEU A 466 20.58 -36.61 4.38
C LEU A 466 20.91 -38.06 3.99
N VAL A 467 20.26 -38.52 2.92
CA VAL A 467 20.51 -39.84 2.27
C VAL A 467 20.53 -39.64 0.76
N ASN A 468 21.10 -40.52 0.02
CA ASN A 468 21.22 -40.46 -1.45
C ASN A 468 21.81 -39.13 -2.00
N SER A 469 22.57 -38.43 -1.16
CA SER A 469 23.12 -37.10 -1.39
C SER A 469 24.66 -37.10 -1.42
N GLY A 470 25.25 -38.29 -1.63
CA GLY A 470 26.69 -38.46 -1.79
C GLY A 470 27.50 -37.92 -0.62
N PRO A 471 28.30 -36.85 -0.78
CA PRO A 471 29.14 -36.34 0.32
C PRO A 471 28.33 -35.70 1.48
N LEU A 472 27.02 -35.48 1.32
CA LEU A 472 26.15 -34.92 2.34
C LEU A 472 25.44 -36.01 3.15
N ASP A 473 25.58 -37.29 2.81
CA ASP A 473 24.90 -38.38 3.49
C ASP A 473 25.28 -38.44 4.97
N GLY A 474 24.27 -38.50 5.84
CA GLY A 474 24.40 -38.52 7.29
C GLY A 474 24.47 -37.16 7.99
N LEU A 475 24.60 -36.05 7.25
CA LEU A 475 24.52 -34.70 7.81
C LEU A 475 23.08 -34.35 8.18
N ASP A 476 22.92 -33.43 9.12
CA ASP A 476 21.63 -32.77 9.31
C ASP A 476 21.36 -31.71 8.22
N VAL A 477 20.11 -31.19 8.18
CA VAL A 477 19.69 -30.25 7.13
C VAL A 477 20.52 -28.97 7.12
N GLU A 478 20.85 -28.40 8.29
CA GLU A 478 21.59 -27.12 8.35
C GLU A 478 23.07 -27.30 8.01
N GLU A 479 23.68 -28.36 8.46
CA GLU A 479 25.06 -28.73 8.06
C GLU A 479 25.14 -28.99 6.56
N ALA A 480 24.13 -29.68 5.99
CA ALA A 480 24.05 -29.96 4.56
C ALA A 480 23.87 -28.69 3.72
N LYS A 481 23.05 -27.74 4.15
CA LYS A 481 22.90 -26.43 3.47
C LYS A 481 24.23 -25.69 3.39
N GLN A 482 24.96 -25.62 4.49
CA GLN A 482 26.29 -24.98 4.52
C GLN A 482 27.26 -25.68 3.61
N ALA A 483 27.35 -27.01 3.70
CA ALA A 483 28.29 -27.81 2.95
C ALA A 483 28.05 -27.74 1.43
N ILE A 484 26.79 -27.84 0.96
CA ILE A 484 26.47 -27.75 -0.46
C ILE A 484 26.69 -26.35 -1.01
N THR A 485 26.32 -25.31 -0.23
CA THR A 485 26.54 -23.93 -0.64
C THR A 485 28.03 -23.64 -0.82
N ALA A 486 28.89 -24.04 0.13
CA ALA A 486 30.34 -23.89 0.02
C ALA A 486 30.90 -24.65 -1.17
N ARG A 487 30.36 -25.83 -1.48
CA ARG A 487 30.78 -26.63 -2.66
C ARG A 487 30.37 -25.91 -3.96
N LEU A 488 29.14 -25.41 -4.06
CA LEU A 488 28.68 -24.65 -5.24
C LEU A 488 29.54 -23.40 -5.48
N GLU A 489 29.94 -22.70 -4.41
CA GLU A 489 30.85 -21.56 -4.49
C GLU A 489 32.26 -21.96 -4.99
N ALA A 490 32.81 -23.02 -4.43
CA ALA A 490 34.15 -23.54 -4.82
C ALA A 490 34.16 -23.98 -6.28
N ASP A 491 33.07 -24.58 -6.76
CA ASP A 491 32.95 -25.09 -8.15
C ASP A 491 32.54 -23.95 -9.13
N GLY A 492 32.30 -22.73 -8.65
CA GLY A 492 31.80 -21.63 -9.48
C GLY A 492 30.41 -21.88 -10.06
N ARG A 493 29.62 -22.76 -9.43
CA ARG A 493 28.31 -23.21 -9.90
C ARG A 493 27.15 -22.68 -9.05
N GLY A 494 27.41 -21.74 -8.12
CA GLY A 494 26.41 -21.11 -7.30
C GLY A 494 27.00 -20.27 -6.18
N ARG A 495 26.16 -19.69 -5.34
CA ARG A 495 26.58 -18.86 -4.20
C ARG A 495 25.46 -18.73 -3.17
N SER A 496 25.83 -18.37 -1.92
CA SER A 496 24.84 -17.93 -0.94
C SER A 496 24.09 -16.69 -1.42
N ARG A 497 22.78 -16.65 -1.20
CA ARG A 497 21.93 -15.56 -1.69
C ARG A 497 20.76 -15.30 -0.75
N VAL A 498 20.39 -14.03 -0.63
CA VAL A 498 19.16 -13.57 0.03
C VAL A 498 18.21 -13.07 -1.03
N GLU A 499 16.97 -13.52 -0.97
CA GLU A 499 15.88 -13.10 -1.86
C GLU A 499 14.71 -12.56 -1.05
N TYR A 500 13.92 -11.71 -1.68
CA TYR A 500 12.74 -11.10 -1.11
C TYR A 500 11.51 -11.35 -1.98
N LYS A 501 10.33 -11.52 -1.36
CA LYS A 501 9.05 -11.50 -2.07
C LYS A 501 8.68 -10.09 -2.47
N LEU A 502 9.08 -9.10 -1.65
CA LEU A 502 8.90 -7.68 -1.94
C LEU A 502 9.45 -7.35 -3.31
N ARG A 503 8.73 -6.56 -4.06
CA ARG A 503 9.13 -6.03 -5.36
C ARG A 503 9.23 -4.53 -5.31
N ASP A 504 9.96 -3.97 -6.28
CA ASP A 504 10.01 -2.53 -6.43
C ASP A 504 8.62 -1.98 -6.68
N TRP A 505 8.33 -0.84 -6.07
CA TRP A 505 7.03 -0.23 -6.09
C TRP A 505 6.71 0.37 -7.45
N LEU A 506 5.62 -0.10 -8.08
CA LEU A 506 5.08 0.46 -9.32
C LEU A 506 4.52 1.86 -9.05
N PHE A 507 5.25 2.87 -9.48
CA PHE A 507 5.02 4.25 -9.03
C PHE A 507 4.34 5.16 -10.07
N ALA A 508 3.94 4.68 -11.23
CA ALA A 508 3.22 5.46 -12.22
C ALA A 508 1.77 5.00 -12.40
N ARG A 509 0.87 5.96 -12.66
CA ARG A 509 -0.53 5.71 -13.01
C ARG A 509 -0.89 6.49 -14.26
N GLN A 510 -1.59 5.83 -15.20
CA GLN A 510 -2.09 6.42 -16.44
C GLN A 510 -3.41 7.12 -16.16
N ARG A 511 -3.37 8.15 -15.30
CA ARG A 511 -4.53 8.90 -14.81
C ARG A 511 -4.32 10.41 -15.03
N TYR A 512 -5.41 11.16 -14.87
CA TYR A 512 -5.37 12.62 -14.79
C TYR A 512 -5.25 13.10 -13.33
N TRP A 513 -6.06 12.55 -12.41
CA TRP A 513 -6.20 13.05 -11.05
C TRP A 513 -5.18 12.41 -10.11
N GLY A 514 -4.00 12.99 -10.07
CA GLY A 514 -2.86 12.61 -9.23
C GLY A 514 -1.76 13.65 -9.31
N GLU A 515 -0.72 13.52 -8.49
CA GLU A 515 0.43 14.42 -8.54
C GLU A 515 1.23 14.22 -9.82
N PRO A 516 1.44 15.27 -10.66
CA PRO A 516 2.27 15.18 -11.87
C PRO A 516 3.73 14.89 -11.52
N PHE A 517 4.41 14.14 -12.39
CA PHE A 517 5.85 13.94 -12.27
C PHE A 517 6.62 15.21 -12.64
N PRO A 518 7.58 15.67 -11.83
CA PRO A 518 8.46 16.79 -12.13
C PRO A 518 9.64 16.36 -13.03
N ILE A 519 9.32 15.65 -14.12
CA ILE A 519 10.27 15.09 -15.08
C ILE A 519 9.89 15.52 -16.50
N VAL A 520 10.90 15.83 -17.28
CA VAL A 520 10.76 16.08 -18.72
C VAL A 520 11.72 15.20 -19.51
N TYR A 521 11.39 14.96 -20.77
CA TYR A 521 12.18 14.15 -21.69
C TYR A 521 12.72 15.02 -22.83
N ASP A 522 13.99 14.85 -23.15
CA ASP A 522 14.60 15.44 -24.35
C ASP A 522 14.20 14.68 -25.64
N ALA A 523 14.75 15.13 -26.77
CA ALA A 523 14.48 14.51 -28.09
C ALA A 523 14.98 13.06 -28.20
N ASP A 524 15.94 12.66 -27.38
CA ASP A 524 16.49 11.31 -27.33
C ASP A 524 15.72 10.41 -26.34
N GLY A 525 14.71 10.98 -25.64
CA GLY A 525 13.89 10.30 -24.65
C GLY A 525 14.57 10.11 -23.29
N CYS A 526 15.67 10.81 -23.03
CA CYS A 526 16.34 10.83 -21.74
C CYS A 526 15.52 11.65 -20.73
N ALA A 527 15.39 11.14 -19.51
CA ALA A 527 14.66 11.79 -18.44
C ALA A 527 15.52 12.85 -17.74
N HIS A 528 14.97 14.04 -17.57
CA HIS A 528 15.60 15.16 -16.86
C HIS A 528 14.70 15.61 -15.71
N PRO A 529 15.23 15.64 -14.48
CA PRO A 529 14.51 16.19 -13.35
C PRO A 529 14.41 17.72 -13.49
N LEU A 530 13.27 18.29 -13.14
CA LEU A 530 13.12 19.74 -13.08
C LEU A 530 13.88 20.29 -11.85
N PRO A 531 14.50 21.47 -11.95
CA PRO A 531 15.06 22.15 -10.79
C PRO A 531 13.95 22.59 -9.83
N ASP A 532 14.26 22.67 -8.53
CA ASP A 532 13.31 23.05 -7.48
C ASP A 532 12.56 24.35 -7.77
N SER A 533 13.23 25.31 -8.43
CA SER A 533 12.64 26.60 -8.82
C SER A 533 11.54 26.51 -9.89
N MET A 534 11.38 25.36 -10.54
CA MET A 534 10.32 25.08 -11.52
C MET A 534 9.14 24.27 -10.94
N LEU A 535 9.17 24.00 -9.64
CA LEU A 535 8.04 23.41 -8.93
C LEU A 535 7.05 24.50 -8.47
N PRO A 536 5.77 24.22 -8.44
CA PRO A 536 5.11 22.94 -8.80
C PRO A 536 4.89 22.77 -10.31
N VAL A 537 4.82 21.51 -10.75
CA VAL A 537 4.17 21.15 -12.01
C VAL A 537 2.70 20.97 -11.71
N GLU A 538 1.89 21.92 -12.13
CA GLU A 538 0.45 21.89 -11.90
C GLU A 538 -0.29 21.07 -12.98
N LEU A 539 -1.44 20.47 -12.60
CA LEU A 539 -2.32 19.80 -13.53
C LEU A 539 -2.98 20.80 -14.49
N PRO A 540 -2.95 20.55 -15.80
CA PRO A 540 -3.62 21.41 -16.78
C PRO A 540 -5.13 21.12 -16.83
N ASP A 541 -5.94 22.10 -17.19
CA ASP A 541 -7.33 21.84 -17.56
C ASP A 541 -7.39 21.10 -18.89
N ILE A 542 -8.21 20.03 -18.95
CA ILE A 542 -8.48 19.27 -20.17
C ILE A 542 -9.99 19.08 -20.36
N GLU A 543 -10.43 18.96 -21.62
CA GLU A 543 -11.86 18.83 -21.92
C GLU A 543 -12.40 17.40 -21.71
N ASP A 544 -11.53 16.39 -21.80
CA ASP A 544 -11.89 14.97 -21.74
C ASP A 544 -10.91 14.20 -20.84
N TYR A 545 -11.43 13.72 -19.71
CA TYR A 545 -10.69 12.96 -18.70
C TYR A 545 -10.62 11.46 -19.00
N SER A 546 -11.26 10.98 -20.08
CA SER A 546 -11.25 9.56 -20.43
C SER A 546 -9.84 9.10 -20.82
N PRO A 547 -9.38 7.94 -20.36
CA PRO A 547 -8.14 7.37 -20.84
C PRO A 547 -8.25 7.04 -22.34
N VAL A 548 -7.15 7.19 -23.07
CA VAL A 548 -7.04 6.64 -24.42
C VAL A 548 -6.76 5.15 -24.28
N LEU A 549 -7.75 4.35 -24.64
CA LEU A 549 -7.68 2.90 -24.47
C LEU A 549 -6.77 2.27 -25.54
N PHE A 550 -6.19 1.14 -25.17
CA PHE A 550 -5.48 0.25 -26.05
C PHE A 550 -6.41 -0.23 -27.18
N ASP A 551 -5.93 -0.14 -28.42
CA ASP A 551 -6.59 -0.76 -29.57
C ASP A 551 -6.17 -2.25 -29.64
N PRO A 552 -7.06 -3.18 -29.36
CA PRO A 552 -6.72 -4.61 -29.38
C PRO A 552 -6.38 -5.13 -30.78
N ASP A 553 -6.78 -4.41 -31.84
CA ASP A 553 -6.51 -4.79 -33.22
C ASP A 553 -5.15 -4.24 -33.74
N SER A 554 -4.49 -3.37 -32.96
CA SER A 554 -3.17 -2.83 -33.29
C SER A 554 -2.09 -3.36 -32.32
N PRO A 555 -1.12 -4.15 -32.79
CA PRO A 555 -0.06 -4.70 -31.93
C PRO A 555 0.85 -3.62 -31.33
N ASP A 556 0.93 -2.45 -31.97
CA ASP A 556 1.75 -1.31 -31.55
C ASP A 556 0.97 -0.29 -30.71
N SER A 557 -0.32 -0.52 -30.45
CA SER A 557 -1.13 0.37 -29.64
C SER A 557 -0.75 0.28 -28.17
N GLU A 558 -0.39 1.41 -27.57
CA GLU A 558 -0.17 1.54 -26.13
C GLU A 558 -1.24 2.40 -25.48
N PRO A 559 -1.61 2.09 -24.21
CA PRO A 559 -2.52 2.95 -23.47
C PRO A 559 -1.85 4.29 -23.21
N SER A 560 -2.61 5.37 -23.42
CA SER A 560 -2.13 6.74 -23.26
C SER A 560 -2.86 7.42 -22.11
N PRO A 561 -2.13 8.05 -21.15
CA PRO A 561 -2.75 8.81 -20.08
C PRO A 561 -3.61 9.97 -20.60
N PRO A 562 -4.67 10.37 -19.89
CA PRO A 562 -5.51 11.52 -20.29
C PRO A 562 -4.70 12.83 -20.44
N LEU A 563 -3.62 13.01 -19.67
CA LEU A 563 -2.75 14.19 -19.75
C LEU A 563 -2.08 14.37 -21.13
N ASN A 564 -1.94 13.32 -21.93
CA ASN A 564 -1.46 13.45 -23.32
C ASN A 564 -2.34 14.34 -24.20
N LYS A 565 -3.60 14.59 -23.79
CA LYS A 565 -4.53 15.49 -24.49
C LYS A 565 -4.23 16.97 -24.25
N ALA A 566 -3.38 17.30 -23.28
CA ALA A 566 -3.01 18.68 -22.92
C ALA A 566 -1.81 19.17 -23.73
N GLY A 567 -1.92 19.26 -25.04
CA GLY A 567 -0.84 19.47 -26.00
C GLY A 567 0.23 20.51 -25.62
N GLU A 568 -0.17 21.76 -25.31
CA GLU A 568 0.77 22.83 -24.92
C GLU A 568 1.42 22.57 -23.54
N TRP A 569 0.73 21.89 -22.64
CA TRP A 569 1.28 21.48 -21.33
C TRP A 569 2.29 20.35 -21.50
N VAL A 570 2.05 19.43 -22.46
CA VAL A 570 2.95 18.29 -22.71
C VAL A 570 4.25 18.75 -23.35
N HIS A 571 4.17 19.65 -24.36
CA HIS A 571 5.34 20.10 -25.13
C HIS A 571 5.76 21.49 -24.65
N VAL A 572 6.92 21.57 -24.02
CA VAL A 572 7.42 22.79 -23.37
C VAL A 572 8.82 23.15 -23.85
N GLU A 573 9.14 24.42 -23.82
CA GLU A 573 10.51 24.92 -24.00
C GLU A 573 11.04 25.36 -22.63
N LEU A 574 12.12 24.74 -22.17
CA LEU A 574 12.72 24.99 -20.87
C LEU A 574 14.23 25.20 -20.99
N ASP A 575 14.79 26.00 -20.07
CA ASP A 575 16.22 26.11 -19.85
C ASP A 575 16.59 25.36 -18.56
N LEU A 576 17.19 24.18 -18.70
CA LEU A 576 17.68 23.38 -17.58
C LEU A 576 19.16 23.66 -17.23
N GLY A 577 19.69 24.80 -17.68
CA GLY A 577 21.06 25.26 -17.41
C GLY A 577 21.98 25.22 -18.63
N ASP A 578 21.49 24.81 -19.78
CA ASP A 578 22.24 24.72 -21.04
C ASP A 578 21.53 25.40 -22.23
N GLY A 579 20.66 26.36 -21.91
CA GLY A 579 19.85 27.15 -22.86
C GLY A 579 18.47 26.57 -23.09
N LEU A 580 17.61 27.37 -23.72
CA LEU A 580 16.20 27.03 -24.04
C LEU A 580 16.14 25.87 -25.03
N LYS A 581 15.48 24.79 -24.68
CA LYS A 581 15.34 23.59 -25.51
C LYS A 581 13.91 23.03 -25.40
N PRO A 582 13.46 22.31 -26.48
CA PRO A 582 12.18 21.61 -26.43
C PRO A 582 12.26 20.34 -25.55
N TYR A 583 11.26 20.15 -24.71
CA TYR A 583 11.08 18.97 -23.87
C TYR A 583 9.63 18.48 -23.92
N THR A 584 9.45 17.21 -23.56
CA THR A 584 8.12 16.62 -23.37
C THR A 584 7.95 16.26 -21.89
N ARG A 585 6.86 16.73 -21.24
CA ARG A 585 6.54 16.36 -19.85
C ARG A 585 6.13 14.89 -19.76
N ASP A 586 6.40 14.27 -18.59
CA ASP A 586 5.77 13.00 -18.28
C ASP A 586 4.26 13.20 -18.11
N THR A 587 3.48 12.34 -18.72
CA THR A 587 2.01 12.42 -18.75
C THR A 587 1.33 11.41 -17.82
N ASN A 588 2.11 10.60 -17.10
CA ASN A 588 1.63 9.83 -15.99
C ASN A 588 1.53 10.70 -14.72
N VAL A 589 0.83 10.20 -13.73
CA VAL A 589 0.80 10.78 -12.39
C VAL A 589 1.31 9.77 -11.36
N MET A 590 1.75 10.29 -10.22
CA MET A 590 2.13 9.46 -9.07
C MET A 590 0.89 8.75 -8.49
N PRO A 591 1.04 7.61 -7.79
CA PRO A 591 -0.07 6.98 -7.09
C PRO A 591 -0.52 7.86 -5.92
N GLN A 592 -1.79 7.76 -5.51
CA GLN A 592 -2.31 8.53 -4.35
C GLN A 592 -1.50 8.29 -3.07
N TRP A 593 -0.81 7.14 -2.96
CA TRP A 593 0.08 6.82 -1.83
C TRP A 593 1.30 7.74 -1.73
N ALA A 594 1.65 8.50 -2.76
CA ALA A 594 2.76 9.45 -2.73
C ALA A 594 2.50 10.54 -1.70
N GLY A 595 1.36 11.22 -1.77
CA GLY A 595 0.96 12.26 -0.80
C GLY A 595 0.82 11.70 0.62
N SER A 596 0.28 10.49 0.79
CA SER A 596 0.14 9.88 2.11
C SER A 596 1.44 9.34 2.71
N SER A 597 2.55 9.31 1.96
CA SER A 597 3.83 8.77 2.46
C SER A 597 4.66 9.75 3.28
N TRP A 598 4.21 11.01 3.46
CA TRP A 598 4.99 12.03 4.17
C TRP A 598 4.11 13.08 4.90
N TYR A 599 2.80 12.92 4.90
CA TYR A 599 1.85 13.96 5.37
C TYR A 599 1.94 14.27 6.87
N GLU A 600 2.46 13.36 7.69
CA GLU A 600 2.77 13.60 9.09
C GLU A 600 3.76 14.75 9.27
N LEU A 601 4.74 14.86 8.39
CA LEU A 601 5.74 15.94 8.40
C LEU A 601 5.08 17.29 8.06
N ARG A 602 4.10 17.29 7.15
CA ARG A 602 3.37 18.53 6.80
C ARG A 602 2.51 19.05 7.94
N TYR A 603 1.93 18.16 8.76
CA TYR A 603 1.24 18.62 9.99
C TYR A 603 2.17 19.34 10.96
N ALA A 604 3.42 18.93 11.05
CA ALA A 604 4.42 19.61 11.89
C ALA A 604 4.69 21.04 11.40
N ASP A 605 4.64 21.31 10.08
CA ASP A 605 4.94 22.65 9.53
C ASP A 605 4.10 22.98 8.27
N PRO A 606 2.76 23.19 8.40
CA PRO A 606 1.83 23.21 7.30
C PRO A 606 1.96 24.40 6.34
N HIS A 607 2.51 25.52 6.81
CA HIS A 607 2.57 26.80 6.07
C HIS A 607 3.98 27.19 5.61
N ASN A 608 4.94 26.29 5.74
CA ASN A 608 6.29 26.55 5.27
C ASN A 608 6.33 26.48 3.74
N SER A 609 6.69 27.59 3.10
CA SER A 609 6.81 27.71 1.64
C SER A 609 8.25 27.50 1.14
N GLU A 610 9.23 27.40 2.03
CA GLU A 610 10.64 27.24 1.68
C GLU A 610 11.14 25.80 1.86
N GLN A 611 10.49 25.05 2.75
CA GLN A 611 10.81 23.66 3.05
C GLN A 611 9.52 22.86 3.30
N PHE A 612 9.56 21.56 3.04
CA PHE A 612 8.42 20.69 3.35
C PHE A 612 8.12 20.65 4.86
N CYS A 613 9.16 20.79 5.69
CA CYS A 613 9.11 20.91 7.13
C CYS A 613 10.46 21.48 7.63
N ALA A 614 10.44 22.49 8.48
CA ALA A 614 11.66 22.97 9.16
C ALA A 614 12.19 21.89 10.10
N ILE A 615 13.52 21.68 10.09
CA ILE A 615 14.15 20.60 10.88
C ILE A 615 13.92 20.79 12.40
N GLU A 616 13.79 22.03 12.87
CA GLU A 616 13.49 22.34 14.27
C GLU A 616 12.08 21.89 14.65
N ASN A 617 11.10 22.06 13.74
CA ASN A 617 9.72 21.60 13.95
C ASN A 617 9.63 20.07 13.89
N GLU A 618 10.32 19.43 12.93
CA GLU A 618 10.40 17.98 12.84
C GLU A 618 11.06 17.40 14.11
N THR A 619 12.22 17.91 14.49
CA THR A 619 12.96 17.45 15.68
C THR A 619 12.12 17.59 16.95
N TYR A 620 11.41 18.69 17.10
CA TYR A 620 10.52 18.89 18.25
C TYR A 620 9.38 17.89 18.26
N TRP A 621 8.65 17.73 17.14
CA TRP A 621 7.46 16.88 17.08
C TRP A 621 7.77 15.40 16.95
N MET A 622 8.79 15.03 16.17
CA MET A 622 9.04 13.65 15.75
C MET A 622 10.44 13.14 16.13
N GLY A 623 11.38 14.00 16.53
CA GLY A 623 12.74 13.58 16.85
C GLY A 623 12.81 12.50 17.94
N PRO A 624 13.89 11.70 17.94
CA PRO A 624 14.13 10.66 18.95
C PRO A 624 14.19 11.24 20.37
N ARG A 625 13.60 10.55 21.34
CA ARG A 625 13.60 10.91 22.78
C ARG A 625 14.06 9.73 23.63
N PRO A 626 15.35 9.38 23.59
CA PRO A 626 15.87 8.17 24.25
C PRO A 626 15.68 8.18 25.77
N ALA A 627 15.58 9.35 26.40
CA ALA A 627 15.29 9.46 27.83
C ALA A 627 13.89 8.97 28.22
N GLU A 628 12.91 9.06 27.30
CA GLU A 628 11.52 8.65 27.54
C GLU A 628 11.23 7.25 26.97
N HIS A 629 11.78 6.92 25.79
CA HIS A 629 11.42 5.74 25.02
C HIS A 629 12.53 4.68 24.92
N GLY A 630 13.69 4.95 25.54
CA GLY A 630 14.83 4.04 25.50
C GLY A 630 15.87 4.40 24.43
N PRO A 631 17.09 3.80 24.53
CA PRO A 631 18.24 4.19 23.73
C PRO A 631 18.05 4.00 22.22
N ASP A 632 17.17 3.09 21.82
CA ASP A 632 16.91 2.73 20.43
C ASP A 632 15.69 3.45 19.84
N ASP A 633 15.13 4.44 20.55
CA ASP A 633 13.95 5.19 20.08
C ASP A 633 14.15 5.70 18.65
N PRO A 634 13.31 5.29 17.69
CA PRO A 634 13.46 5.72 16.30
C PRO A 634 12.93 7.13 16.03
N GLY A 635 12.24 7.76 16.98
CA GLY A 635 11.44 8.94 16.73
C GLY A 635 10.10 8.64 16.07
N GLY A 636 9.51 9.67 15.44
CA GLY A 636 8.21 9.58 14.74
C GLY A 636 7.03 10.06 15.57
N VAL A 637 5.83 10.00 14.98
CA VAL A 637 4.55 10.32 15.62
C VAL A 637 4.35 9.46 16.87
N ASP A 638 4.01 10.09 18.01
CA ASP A 638 3.93 9.41 19.30
C ASP A 638 2.79 8.37 19.38
N LEU A 639 1.65 8.66 18.73
CA LEU A 639 0.54 7.73 18.58
C LEU A 639 -0.10 7.91 17.21
N TYR A 640 -0.13 6.84 16.42
CA TYR A 640 -0.78 6.76 15.12
C TYR A 640 -1.92 5.76 15.15
N VAL A 641 -3.13 6.17 14.74
CA VAL A 641 -4.33 5.33 14.78
C VAL A 641 -4.92 5.19 13.39
N GLY A 642 -5.21 3.96 12.98
CA GLY A 642 -5.80 3.71 11.66
C GLY A 642 -6.05 2.24 11.34
N GLY A 643 -6.65 1.99 10.18
CA GLY A 643 -7.08 0.66 9.76
C GLY A 643 -5.93 -0.32 9.50
N VAL A 644 -6.12 -1.59 9.85
CA VAL A 644 -5.12 -2.65 9.64
C VAL A 644 -4.88 -2.96 8.17
N GLU A 645 -5.80 -2.61 7.28
CA GLU A 645 -5.68 -2.73 5.82
C GLU A 645 -4.47 -2.01 5.24
N HIS A 646 -3.98 -0.98 5.94
CA HIS A 646 -2.81 -0.21 5.53
C HIS A 646 -1.46 -0.84 5.91
N ALA A 647 -1.46 -2.01 6.55
CA ALA A 647 -0.25 -2.65 7.09
C ALA A 647 0.86 -2.84 6.05
N VAL A 648 0.51 -3.26 4.82
CA VAL A 648 1.47 -3.55 3.73
C VAL A 648 1.35 -2.56 2.56
N LEU A 649 0.56 -1.50 2.72
CA LEU A 649 0.35 -0.41 1.77
C LEU A 649 1.00 0.88 2.29
N HIS A 650 0.17 1.83 2.72
CA HIS A 650 0.59 3.12 3.25
C HIS A 650 1.70 3.01 4.30
N LEU A 651 1.58 2.13 5.31
CA LEU A 651 2.57 1.99 6.37
C LEU A 651 3.94 1.50 5.86
N LEU A 652 3.98 0.70 4.80
CA LEU A 652 5.24 0.25 4.22
C LEU A 652 5.88 1.36 3.35
N TYR A 653 5.07 2.06 2.56
CA TYR A 653 5.53 3.12 1.67
C TYR A 653 6.00 4.35 2.43
N SER A 654 5.28 4.78 3.48
CA SER A 654 5.68 5.90 4.33
C SER A 654 6.98 5.61 5.07
N ARG A 655 7.19 4.38 5.57
CA ARG A 655 8.46 3.98 6.18
C ARG A 655 9.62 4.05 5.18
N PHE A 656 9.41 3.61 3.95
CA PHE A 656 10.43 3.69 2.91
C PHE A 656 10.81 5.15 2.59
N TRP A 657 9.83 6.01 2.31
CA TRP A 657 10.08 7.42 2.03
C TRP A 657 10.78 8.12 3.19
N HIS A 658 10.32 7.89 4.40
CA HIS A 658 10.88 8.48 5.61
C HIS A 658 12.34 8.06 5.82
N LYS A 659 12.67 6.77 5.60
CA LYS A 659 14.06 6.28 5.67
C LYS A 659 14.97 6.95 4.64
N VAL A 660 14.49 7.18 3.43
CA VAL A 660 15.27 7.91 2.42
C VAL A 660 15.50 9.36 2.86
N LEU A 661 14.47 10.05 3.35
CA LEU A 661 14.59 11.40 3.88
C LEU A 661 15.56 11.48 5.08
N HIS A 662 15.51 10.51 5.97
CA HIS A 662 16.45 10.40 7.08
C HIS A 662 17.89 10.22 6.60
N ASP A 663 18.12 9.31 5.66
CA ASP A 663 19.46 9.03 5.13
C ASP A 663 20.08 10.25 4.42
N LEU A 664 19.23 11.06 3.76
CA LEU A 664 19.64 12.32 3.11
C LEU A 664 19.74 13.50 4.08
N GLY A 665 19.38 13.32 5.36
CA GLY A 665 19.51 14.33 6.41
C GLY A 665 18.37 15.36 6.46
N HIS A 666 17.22 15.06 5.85
CA HIS A 666 16.07 15.96 5.84
C HIS A 666 15.16 15.82 7.08
N VAL A 667 15.26 14.71 7.80
CA VAL A 667 14.55 14.44 9.06
C VAL A 667 15.49 13.78 10.07
N THR A 668 15.18 13.93 11.37
CA THR A 668 15.95 13.34 12.46
C THR A 668 15.42 11.99 12.93
N SER A 669 14.12 11.76 12.74
CA SER A 669 13.46 10.49 13.05
C SER A 669 13.78 9.41 12.00
N ARG A 670 14.01 8.16 12.46
CA ARG A 670 14.30 7.01 11.57
C ARG A 670 13.05 6.30 11.06
N GLU A 671 11.92 6.52 11.75
CA GLU A 671 10.62 5.95 11.44
C GLU A 671 9.53 7.02 11.53
N PRO A 672 8.49 6.97 10.69
CA PRO A 672 7.45 7.98 10.71
C PRO A 672 6.51 7.85 11.91
N TYR A 673 6.29 6.63 12.43
CA TYR A 673 5.32 6.34 13.48
C TYR A 673 5.92 5.46 14.57
N ARG A 674 6.10 6.00 15.78
CA ARG A 674 6.65 5.29 16.94
C ARG A 674 5.70 4.20 17.42
N ARG A 675 4.44 4.57 17.65
CA ARG A 675 3.39 3.68 18.14
C ARG A 675 2.21 3.63 17.18
N LEU A 676 1.73 2.42 16.89
CA LEU A 676 0.55 2.18 16.06
C LEU A 676 -0.54 1.48 16.87
N VAL A 677 -1.76 1.95 16.73
CA VAL A 677 -2.97 1.26 17.20
C VAL A 677 -3.93 1.08 16.03
N ASN A 678 -4.36 -0.15 15.80
CA ASN A 678 -5.41 -0.41 14.82
C ASN A 678 -6.76 -0.49 15.52
N GLN A 679 -7.69 0.40 15.14
CA GLN A 679 -9.08 0.27 15.57
C GLN A 679 -9.75 -0.93 14.86
N GLY A 680 -10.67 -1.57 15.58
CA GLY A 680 -11.55 -2.58 15.02
C GLY A 680 -12.57 -1.97 14.05
N TYR A 681 -13.23 -2.82 13.29
CA TYR A 681 -14.31 -2.37 12.41
C TYR A 681 -15.63 -2.24 13.16
N ILE A 682 -16.35 -1.17 12.90
CA ILE A 682 -17.79 -1.15 13.15
C ILE A 682 -18.44 -2.00 12.07
N GLN A 683 -19.22 -2.99 12.49
CA GLN A 683 -19.86 -3.97 11.63
C GLN A 683 -21.37 -3.80 11.65
N ALA A 684 -22.03 -4.11 10.54
CA ALA A 684 -23.49 -4.11 10.43
C ALA A 684 -23.96 -5.23 9.50
N PHE A 685 -25.23 -5.50 9.55
CA PHE A 685 -25.86 -6.40 8.59
C PHE A 685 -26.01 -5.71 7.23
N ALA A 686 -25.66 -6.44 6.18
CA ALA A 686 -25.99 -6.12 4.80
C ALA A 686 -26.99 -7.14 4.26
N TYR A 687 -27.74 -6.75 3.24
CA TYR A 687 -28.80 -7.59 2.69
C TYR A 687 -28.67 -7.68 1.18
N THR A 688 -28.85 -8.90 0.67
CA THR A 688 -28.77 -9.19 -0.78
C THR A 688 -30.06 -9.78 -1.30
N ASP A 689 -30.48 -9.36 -2.50
CA ASP A 689 -31.59 -9.99 -3.22
C ASP A 689 -31.18 -11.37 -3.78
N SER A 690 -32.13 -12.07 -4.38
CA SER A 690 -31.92 -13.41 -4.98
C SER A 690 -30.87 -13.45 -6.12
N ARG A 691 -30.46 -12.29 -6.64
CA ARG A 691 -29.42 -12.15 -7.67
C ARG A 691 -28.04 -11.82 -7.07
N GLY A 692 -27.96 -11.70 -5.72
CA GLY A 692 -26.75 -11.29 -5.02
C GLY A 692 -26.48 -9.77 -5.02
N ALA A 693 -27.46 -8.95 -5.46
CA ALA A 693 -27.31 -7.49 -5.43
C ALA A 693 -27.67 -6.93 -4.05
N TYR A 694 -26.78 -6.06 -3.50
CA TYR A 694 -27.04 -5.41 -2.23
C TYR A 694 -28.23 -4.44 -2.31
N VAL A 695 -29.09 -4.50 -1.29
CA VAL A 695 -30.23 -3.59 -1.09
C VAL A 695 -30.01 -2.70 0.12
N PRO A 696 -30.62 -1.49 0.18
CA PRO A 696 -30.45 -0.60 1.34
C PRO A 696 -30.92 -1.27 2.63
N ALA A 697 -30.05 -1.35 3.63
CA ALA A 697 -30.37 -1.98 4.92
C ALA A 697 -31.52 -1.26 5.67
N ALA A 698 -31.64 0.04 5.47
CA ALA A 698 -32.70 0.87 6.07
C ALA A 698 -34.12 0.52 5.55
N ASP A 699 -34.21 -0.05 4.35
CA ASP A 699 -35.49 -0.40 3.71
C ASP A 699 -35.94 -1.83 4.04
N VAL A 700 -35.10 -2.62 4.72
CA VAL A 700 -35.38 -4.03 5.00
C VAL A 700 -36.21 -4.17 6.29
N VAL A 701 -37.24 -4.98 6.23
CA VAL A 701 -38.13 -5.26 7.35
C VAL A 701 -37.94 -6.72 7.80
N GLU A 702 -37.72 -6.92 9.09
CA GLU A 702 -37.68 -8.26 9.69
C GLU A 702 -39.09 -8.71 10.12
N ARG A 703 -39.45 -9.96 9.76
CA ARG A 703 -40.66 -10.65 10.21
C ARG A 703 -40.37 -12.13 10.44
N ASP A 704 -40.65 -12.58 11.63
CA ASP A 704 -40.48 -13.99 12.05
C ASP A 704 -39.08 -14.56 11.74
N GLY A 705 -38.03 -13.72 11.91
CA GLY A 705 -36.63 -14.10 11.64
C GLY A 705 -36.26 -14.16 10.15
N ARG A 706 -37.12 -13.65 9.26
CA ARG A 706 -36.87 -13.51 7.82
C ARG A 706 -36.86 -12.03 7.46
N PHE A 707 -36.12 -11.69 6.41
CA PHE A 707 -35.89 -10.31 6.02
C PHE A 707 -36.54 -10.04 4.65
N PHE A 708 -37.20 -8.91 4.53
CA PHE A 708 -37.97 -8.55 3.34
C PHE A 708 -37.69 -7.10 2.93
N LEU A 709 -37.53 -6.87 1.63
CA LEU A 709 -37.53 -5.55 1.02
C LEU A 709 -38.95 -5.25 0.50
N PRO A 710 -39.68 -4.25 1.02
CA PRO A 710 -40.97 -3.84 0.47
C PRO A 710 -40.79 -3.31 -0.96
N GLY A 711 -41.65 -3.73 -1.87
CA GLY A 711 -41.68 -3.28 -3.27
C GLY A 711 -43.06 -3.01 -3.79
N SER A 712 -43.19 -2.33 -4.94
CA SER A 712 -44.49 -2.04 -5.60
C SER A 712 -45.27 -3.28 -6.01
N ASP A 713 -44.57 -4.37 -6.32
CA ASP A 713 -45.16 -5.63 -6.84
C ASP A 713 -45.18 -6.73 -5.77
N GLY A 714 -44.94 -6.41 -4.49
CA GLY A 714 -44.86 -7.35 -3.37
C GLY A 714 -43.55 -7.28 -2.62
N GLU A 715 -43.44 -8.07 -1.56
CA GLU A 715 -42.23 -8.14 -0.72
C GLU A 715 -41.24 -9.12 -1.37
N ILE A 716 -39.97 -8.70 -1.45
CA ILE A 716 -38.84 -9.52 -1.91
C ILE A 716 -38.10 -10.02 -0.68
N GLU A 717 -38.02 -11.35 -0.50
CA GLU A 717 -37.17 -11.92 0.56
C GLU A 717 -35.71 -11.71 0.22
N VAL A 718 -34.90 -11.25 1.22
CA VAL A 718 -33.49 -10.93 1.10
C VAL A 718 -32.67 -11.75 2.08
N SER A 719 -31.45 -12.09 1.70
CA SER A 719 -30.48 -12.78 2.54
C SER A 719 -29.69 -11.78 3.38
N GLN A 720 -29.50 -12.08 4.66
CA GLN A 720 -28.71 -11.28 5.58
C GLN A 720 -27.28 -11.80 5.66
N GLU A 721 -26.30 -10.91 5.59
CA GLU A 721 -24.91 -11.21 5.92
C GLU A 721 -24.37 -10.17 6.93
N PHE A 722 -23.48 -10.60 7.81
CA PHE A 722 -22.86 -9.75 8.81
C PHE A 722 -21.41 -9.43 8.43
N GLY A 723 -21.07 -8.15 8.37
CA GLY A 723 -19.74 -7.73 7.94
C GLY A 723 -19.44 -6.26 8.18
N LYS A 724 -18.44 -5.76 7.50
CA LYS A 724 -18.00 -4.34 7.56
C LYS A 724 -19.14 -3.40 7.14
N ILE A 725 -19.26 -2.24 7.78
CA ILE A 725 -20.08 -1.13 7.25
C ILE A 725 -19.38 -0.59 5.99
N GLY A 726 -20.15 -0.48 4.91
CA GLY A 726 -19.64 0.04 3.66
C GLY A 726 -20.76 0.50 2.72
N LYS A 727 -20.44 1.54 1.94
CA LYS A 727 -21.40 2.14 1.00
C LYS A 727 -21.79 1.17 -0.12
N SER A 728 -20.83 0.38 -0.60
CA SER A 728 -21.07 -0.67 -1.59
C SER A 728 -22.02 -1.76 -1.08
N LEU A 729 -22.04 -2.00 0.23
CA LEU A 729 -22.94 -2.95 0.90
C LEU A 729 -24.30 -2.34 1.24
N LYS A 730 -24.51 -1.04 1.01
CA LYS A 730 -25.73 -0.28 1.29
C LYS A 730 -26.24 -0.44 2.74
N ASN A 731 -25.29 -0.61 3.70
CA ASN A 731 -25.55 -0.76 5.13
C ASN A 731 -24.95 0.38 5.95
N SER A 732 -24.53 1.47 5.30
CA SER A 732 -23.93 2.63 5.97
C SER A 732 -24.99 3.47 6.69
N ILE A 733 -24.63 3.96 7.88
CA ILE A 733 -25.42 4.89 8.70
C ILE A 733 -24.61 6.18 8.82
N SER A 734 -25.25 7.32 8.56
CA SER A 734 -24.59 8.63 8.65
C SER A 734 -24.43 9.05 10.11
N PRO A 735 -23.25 9.62 10.50
CA PRO A 735 -23.12 10.26 11.82
C PRO A 735 -24.11 11.43 12.00
N ASP A 736 -24.48 12.11 10.91
CA ASP A 736 -25.45 13.23 10.95
C ASP A 736 -26.79 12.76 11.53
N GLU A 737 -27.32 11.61 11.09
CA GLU A 737 -28.58 11.05 11.59
C GLU A 737 -28.55 10.80 13.10
N ILE A 738 -27.41 10.32 13.61
CA ILE A 738 -27.24 10.07 15.04
C ILE A 738 -27.09 11.37 15.82
N CYS A 739 -26.31 12.32 15.29
CA CYS A 739 -26.16 13.66 15.93
C CYS A 739 -27.47 14.43 15.97
N GLU A 740 -28.26 14.40 14.90
CA GLU A 740 -29.60 15.04 14.86
C GLU A 740 -30.57 14.40 15.85
N SER A 741 -30.53 13.09 16.00
CA SER A 741 -31.46 12.36 16.86
C SER A 741 -31.09 12.37 18.34
N TYR A 742 -29.78 12.47 18.67
CA TYR A 742 -29.29 12.25 20.04
C TYR A 742 -28.21 13.23 20.51
N GLY A 743 -27.59 14.01 19.61
CA GLY A 743 -26.43 14.85 19.88
C GLY A 743 -25.09 14.12 19.63
N ALA A 744 -24.05 14.90 19.31
CA ALA A 744 -22.70 14.40 19.06
C ALA A 744 -22.05 13.78 20.30
N ASP A 745 -22.27 14.38 21.48
CA ASP A 745 -21.75 13.83 22.75
C ASP A 745 -22.32 12.44 23.03
N THR A 746 -23.56 12.18 22.64
CA THR A 746 -24.17 10.84 22.75
C THR A 746 -23.49 9.84 21.85
N LEU A 747 -23.21 10.21 20.60
CA LEU A 747 -22.48 9.35 19.66
C LEU A 747 -21.08 9.04 20.20
N ARG A 748 -20.35 10.05 20.65
CA ARG A 748 -18.99 9.91 21.23
C ARG A 748 -18.97 8.96 22.42
N VAL A 749 -19.90 9.12 23.37
CA VAL A 749 -20.02 8.22 24.53
C VAL A 749 -20.38 6.81 24.10
N TYR A 750 -21.28 6.66 23.13
CA TYR A 750 -21.69 5.34 22.65
C TYR A 750 -20.51 4.60 22.02
N GLU A 751 -19.79 5.20 21.08
CA GLU A 751 -18.65 4.56 20.40
C GLU A 751 -17.54 4.18 21.41
N MET A 752 -17.21 5.04 22.35
CA MET A 752 -16.22 4.71 23.38
C MET A 752 -16.70 3.66 24.40
N SER A 753 -18.00 3.46 24.52
CA SER A 753 -18.59 2.42 25.40
C SER A 753 -18.66 1.04 24.75
N MET A 754 -18.44 0.92 23.44
CA MET A 754 -18.56 -0.36 22.70
C MET A 754 -17.50 -1.41 23.07
N GLY A 755 -16.48 -1.04 23.79
CA GLY A 755 -15.40 -1.94 24.28
C GLY A 755 -14.01 -1.53 23.82
N PRO A 756 -13.01 -2.44 23.88
CA PRO A 756 -11.65 -2.14 23.48
C PRO A 756 -11.60 -1.63 22.03
N LEU A 757 -10.78 -0.60 21.78
CA LEU A 757 -10.70 0.07 20.49
C LEU A 757 -10.32 -0.90 19.35
N GLU A 758 -9.48 -1.87 19.64
CA GLU A 758 -8.93 -2.82 18.66
C GLU A 758 -9.93 -3.90 18.23
N ALA A 759 -11.04 -4.05 18.96
CA ALA A 759 -12.00 -5.11 18.69
C ALA A 759 -13.11 -4.64 17.77
N SER A 760 -13.39 -5.40 16.71
CA SER A 760 -14.56 -5.16 15.85
C SER A 760 -15.86 -5.35 16.62
N ARG A 761 -16.84 -4.50 16.36
CA ARG A 761 -18.11 -4.42 17.11
C ARG A 761 -19.32 -4.25 16.18
N PRO A 762 -20.46 -4.88 16.51
CA PRO A 762 -21.70 -4.63 15.80
C PRO A 762 -22.27 -3.23 16.16
N TRP A 763 -22.70 -2.50 15.15
CA TRP A 763 -23.48 -1.28 15.35
C TRP A 763 -24.93 -1.64 15.68
N ALA A 764 -25.47 -0.95 16.68
CA ALA A 764 -26.87 -1.08 17.04
C ALA A 764 -27.43 0.28 17.44
N THR A 765 -28.14 0.94 16.53
CA THR A 765 -28.73 2.28 16.77
C THR A 765 -29.63 2.31 18.03
N LYS A 766 -30.33 1.22 18.33
CA LYS A 766 -31.14 1.08 19.55
C LYS A 766 -30.34 1.23 20.84
N ASP A 767 -29.05 0.91 20.84
CA ASP A 767 -28.20 0.93 22.02
C ASP A 767 -27.64 2.35 22.29
N VAL A 768 -27.67 3.24 21.28
CA VAL A 768 -27.33 4.66 21.40
C VAL A 768 -28.20 5.35 22.47
N VAL A 769 -29.47 4.92 22.61
CA VAL A 769 -30.40 5.39 23.62
C VAL A 769 -29.85 5.21 25.04
N GLY A 770 -29.04 4.17 25.27
CA GLY A 770 -28.38 3.93 26.58
C GLY A 770 -27.42 5.05 26.94
N ALA A 771 -26.58 5.50 25.98
CA ALA A 771 -25.65 6.61 26.13
C ALA A 771 -26.41 7.94 26.33
N HIS A 772 -27.47 8.17 25.54
CA HIS A 772 -28.31 9.36 25.70
C HIS A 772 -28.95 9.46 27.10
N ARG A 773 -29.50 8.35 27.61
CA ARG A 773 -30.04 8.27 28.97
C ARG A 773 -28.97 8.49 30.05
N PHE A 774 -27.75 8.05 29.80
CA PHE A 774 -26.64 8.34 30.70
C PHE A 774 -26.36 9.84 30.76
N LEU A 775 -26.25 10.53 29.64
CA LEU A 775 -26.04 11.98 29.60
C LEU A 775 -27.20 12.76 30.23
N GLN A 776 -28.44 12.32 30.02
CA GLN A 776 -29.60 12.90 30.72
C GLN A 776 -29.50 12.80 32.24
N ARG A 777 -28.95 11.71 32.78
CA ARG A 777 -28.72 11.55 34.23
C ARG A 777 -27.62 12.48 34.71
N VAL A 778 -26.49 12.54 33.99
CA VAL A 778 -25.38 13.45 34.29
C VAL A 778 -25.88 14.91 34.28
N TRP A 779 -26.64 15.29 33.27
CA TRP A 779 -27.23 16.62 33.14
C TRP A 779 -28.03 16.99 34.38
N ARG A 780 -28.96 16.13 34.81
CA ARG A 780 -29.80 16.37 36.01
C ARG A 780 -29.02 16.46 37.31
N LEU A 781 -27.82 15.93 37.39
CA LEU A 781 -26.96 16.09 38.58
C LEU A 781 -26.42 17.51 38.70
N VAL A 782 -26.19 18.18 37.57
CA VAL A 782 -25.51 19.49 37.54
C VAL A 782 -26.42 20.64 37.15
N VAL A 783 -27.55 20.38 36.49
CA VAL A 783 -28.50 21.39 36.01
C VAL A 783 -29.90 21.11 36.55
N ASP A 784 -30.57 22.15 37.00
CA ASP A 784 -32.00 22.11 37.28
C ASP A 784 -32.78 22.26 35.97
N GLU A 785 -33.47 21.18 35.57
CA GLU A 785 -34.16 21.12 34.26
C GLU A 785 -35.32 22.14 34.15
N THR A 786 -35.80 22.70 35.24
CA THR A 786 -36.87 23.69 35.23
C THR A 786 -36.36 25.11 35.05
N THR A 787 -35.27 25.45 35.75
CA THR A 787 -34.73 26.81 35.80
C THR A 787 -33.51 27.03 34.91
N GLY A 788 -32.83 25.95 34.47
CA GLY A 788 -31.55 26.02 33.78
C GLY A 788 -30.35 26.38 34.64
N ALA A 789 -30.57 26.58 35.93
CA ALA A 789 -29.50 26.96 36.86
C ALA A 789 -28.58 25.76 37.19
N ALA A 790 -27.30 26.04 37.36
CA ALA A 790 -26.36 25.06 37.89
C ALA A 790 -26.77 24.71 39.33
N ARG A 791 -26.81 23.40 39.63
CA ARG A 791 -26.99 22.94 41.02
C ARG A 791 -25.69 23.16 41.73
N ALA A 792 -25.66 24.05 42.70
CA ALA A 792 -24.50 24.26 43.55
C ALA A 792 -24.23 22.96 44.33
N SER A 793 -22.97 22.48 44.31
CA SER A 793 -22.51 21.56 45.33
C SER A 793 -22.33 22.34 46.64
N GLU A 794 -23.02 21.96 47.69
CA GLU A 794 -22.63 22.40 49.04
C GLU A 794 -21.29 21.77 49.43
#